data_6ccd64460ea94623122fec20738281ed
#
_entry.id   6ccd64460ea94623122fec20738281ed
#
_cell.length_a   1.000
_cell.length_b   1.000
_cell.length_c   1.000
_cell.angle_alpha   90.00
_cell.angle_beta   90.00
_cell.angle_gamma   90.00
#
_symmetry.space_group_name_H-M   'P 1'
#
loop_
_entity.id
_entity.type
_entity.pdbx_description
1 polymer ?
#
loop_
_entity_poly.entity_id
_entity_poly.type
_entity_poly.pdbx_seq_one_letter_code
_entity_poly.pdbx_strand_id
1 'polypeptide(L)'
;MKKFYVLCLFSCSVFSLFAQPKTTKTPVKAKPPKFIEVVEEDKHVELEPQAKFDKVESNLEYVIRDKKEILFEGEVYALDLKLPEFRHVIPDNEVLKKVASLSVKELVGQMTQIDLALICDGDICALKSPQTLVKEKLQTAFESYAVGSVLNVGCGSGTISREGWIEIQKDIQIANSDFTSHNIPVIFGIDAIHGANYTKGATLFPQQIGQAAMWNPDLIQKAAQITAYDVRASGIHWNFSPVLDLGRQPLWSRFFETYGEDVMLAEACTRAAILGYQDNKPEFRVAACMKHFLGYSYPLSGKDRTPAWIDNRTLREYYLPTFQEAIRSGALTTMINSGELNGTAVHTNYDILTKLLREELGFGGIAVTDWEDIYKLHHTHKVAPTLKDAVYMSIMAGIDMSMTPSDFKFNDLLIELVNEGKITKQRLQQSVYRILKVKKELGLWDKPVYNSKKAKLYDRFNVSQFDLAYPLLGSQAHSEVALQAALESITLLKNNVNTLPLSNDAKVYVAGNAANDLTLLNGAWSHTWQGGDANAYQTPNKPTFFEGISSELGEKNTILGFPKKKKSKGEILIYCIGEKPATEIPGDINDLKFEIPEKDLQILQSRKKQGAKTILVLALARPRIITHLDTLCTAVVHTYLPGDEGGAALAKILTGKVVPSGKLPFTYPKASGDIVHYDRKPTENNDVNFGKNAYHPLYDFGHGLSYTQFAYSDLKLTYTDGDDHVGVTVTVTNTGNLKAKEVIQVYYRDEYASVTPSVKKLCAFEKVEIEAGQSHTYNFTYIPLKKLSFINKDEKRMLESGDFTIMVKDLSQKLNIPSDIWY
;
A
#
# COMPACT_ATOMS: atom_id res chain seq x y z
N MET A 1 16.80 -12.95 39.95
CA MET A 1 16.65 -14.42 39.86
C MET A 1 15.16 -14.73 39.86
N LYS A 2 14.63 -15.12 38.80
CA LYS A 2 13.52 -16.02 38.40
C LYS A 2 13.01 -15.58 37.08
N LYS A 3 13.31 -16.41 36.10
CA LYS A 3 12.88 -16.31 34.69
C LYS A 3 11.37 -16.57 34.62
N PHE A 4 10.64 -15.77 33.85
CA PHE A 4 9.31 -16.16 33.40
C PHE A 4 9.39 -16.42 31.89
N TYR A 5 9.29 -17.69 31.54
CA TYR A 5 8.95 -18.14 30.19
C TYR A 5 7.44 -18.12 30.05
N VAL A 6 6.91 -17.46 29.04
CA VAL A 6 5.52 -17.61 28.62
C VAL A 6 5.48 -18.56 27.45
N LEU A 7 5.00 -19.77 27.73
CA LEU A 7 4.73 -20.81 26.77
C LEU A 7 3.27 -20.63 26.29
N CYS A 8 3.06 -20.34 25.02
CA CYS A 8 1.72 -20.42 24.43
C CYS A 8 1.50 -21.82 23.90
N LEU A 9 0.84 -22.65 24.72
CA LEU A 9 0.26 -23.92 24.29
C LEU A 9 -1.24 -23.73 24.13
N PHE A 10 -1.74 -23.95 22.92
CA PHE A 10 -3.16 -24.16 22.67
C PHE A 10 -3.53 -25.58 23.09
N SER A 11 -4.40 -25.72 24.07
CA SER A 11 -5.16 -26.96 24.28
C SER A 11 -6.64 -26.64 24.37
N CYS A 12 -7.40 -27.25 23.49
CA CYS A 12 -8.84 -27.42 23.62
C CYS A 12 -9.21 -28.21 24.86
N SER A 13 -10.16 -27.74 25.63
CA SER A 13 -11.30 -28.47 26.21
C SER A 13 -11.93 -27.71 27.36
N VAL A 14 -13.16 -27.28 27.20
CA VAL A 14 -14.09 -27.17 28.35
C VAL A 14 -15.44 -27.69 27.91
N PHE A 15 -15.80 -28.85 28.45
CA PHE A 15 -17.19 -29.34 28.55
C PHE A 15 -17.91 -28.56 29.65
N SER A 16 -19.10 -28.08 29.37
CA SER A 16 -20.11 -27.96 30.43
C SER A 16 -21.51 -28.16 29.87
N LEU A 17 -22.20 -29.07 30.51
CA LEU A 17 -23.54 -29.49 30.35
C LEU A 17 -24.54 -28.32 30.34
N PHE A 18 -25.52 -28.37 29.45
CA PHE A 18 -26.90 -28.07 29.74
C PHE A 18 -27.84 -28.92 28.89
N ALA A 19 -28.97 -29.30 29.49
CA ALA A 19 -29.92 -30.34 29.15
C ALA A 19 -30.62 -30.15 27.83
N GLN A 20 -30.91 -31.28 27.18
CA GLN A 20 -31.79 -31.42 26.00
C GLN A 20 -33.28 -31.30 26.39
N PRO A 21 -34.15 -30.97 25.43
CA PRO A 21 -35.41 -31.68 25.24
C PRO A 21 -35.43 -32.45 23.92
N LYS A 22 -35.86 -33.67 24.01
CA LYS A 22 -36.09 -34.58 22.90
C LYS A 22 -37.20 -34.10 21.96
N THR A 23 -36.89 -33.98 20.66
CA THR A 23 -37.88 -34.24 19.63
C THR A 23 -37.23 -34.98 18.48
N THR A 24 -37.75 -36.13 18.17
CA THR A 24 -37.45 -37.02 17.06
C THR A 24 -37.84 -36.36 15.72
N LYS A 25 -36.87 -36.10 14.81
CA LYS A 25 -37.09 -36.09 13.35
C LYS A 25 -35.84 -36.58 12.66
N THR A 26 -36.04 -37.58 11.80
CA THR A 26 -35.10 -38.28 10.92
C THR A 26 -34.28 -37.32 10.09
N PRO A 27 -32.95 -37.52 9.92
CA PRO A 27 -32.13 -36.68 9.07
C PRO A 27 -32.42 -36.97 7.59
N VAL A 28 -32.87 -35.92 6.89
CA VAL A 28 -32.88 -35.91 5.43
C VAL A 28 -31.43 -35.79 4.95
N LYS A 29 -30.91 -36.81 4.27
CA LYS A 29 -29.62 -36.79 3.58
C LYS A 29 -29.71 -35.69 2.50
N ALA A 30 -29.03 -34.57 2.72
CA ALA A 30 -28.73 -33.63 1.65
C ALA A 30 -27.82 -34.30 0.62
N LYS A 31 -28.25 -34.31 -0.62
CA LYS A 31 -27.42 -34.76 -1.74
C LYS A 31 -26.28 -33.74 -1.91
N PRO A 32 -25.03 -34.18 -2.16
CA PRO A 32 -23.97 -33.28 -2.51
C PRO A 32 -24.32 -32.51 -3.81
N PRO A 33 -23.84 -31.26 -3.96
CA PRO A 33 -24.06 -30.52 -5.20
C PRO A 33 -23.44 -31.29 -6.37
N LYS A 34 -24.20 -31.43 -7.43
CA LYS A 34 -23.71 -32.03 -8.68
C LYS A 34 -22.66 -31.07 -9.23
N PHE A 35 -21.43 -31.54 -9.29
CA PHE A 35 -20.42 -30.93 -10.13
C PHE A 35 -20.91 -31.01 -11.57
N ILE A 36 -20.85 -29.88 -12.28
CA ILE A 36 -21.03 -29.88 -13.73
C ILE A 36 -19.75 -30.45 -14.29
N GLU A 37 -19.81 -31.71 -14.73
CA GLU A 37 -18.79 -32.28 -15.61
C GLU A 37 -18.81 -31.49 -16.93
N VAL A 38 -17.82 -30.66 -17.12
CA VAL A 38 -17.50 -30.14 -18.45
C VAL A 38 -16.79 -31.26 -19.16
N VAL A 39 -17.58 -32.04 -19.91
CA VAL A 39 -17.04 -33.01 -20.87
C VAL A 39 -16.42 -32.20 -22.01
N GLU A 40 -15.14 -31.93 -21.95
CA GLU A 40 -14.40 -31.54 -23.13
C GLU A 40 -14.17 -32.80 -23.97
N GLU A 41 -14.77 -32.87 -25.15
CA GLU A 41 -14.41 -33.86 -26.16
C GLU A 41 -12.91 -33.74 -26.48
N ASP A 42 -12.15 -34.78 -26.16
CA ASP A 42 -10.77 -34.97 -26.54
C ASP A 42 -10.64 -34.95 -28.08
N LYS A 43 -10.39 -33.77 -28.63
CA LYS A 43 -9.72 -33.66 -29.92
C LYS A 43 -8.27 -33.30 -29.62
N HIS A 44 -7.39 -34.30 -29.71
CA HIS A 44 -5.95 -34.10 -29.82
C HIS A 44 -5.65 -33.18 -30.99
N VAL A 45 -5.62 -31.90 -30.76
CA VAL A 45 -4.99 -30.94 -31.65
C VAL A 45 -3.68 -30.58 -30.93
N GLU A 46 -2.55 -30.98 -31.52
CA GLU A 46 -1.26 -30.38 -31.20
C GLU A 46 -1.39 -28.86 -31.49
N LEU A 47 -1.75 -28.10 -30.45
CA LEU A 47 -1.77 -26.66 -30.55
C LEU A 47 -0.32 -26.19 -30.41
N GLU A 48 0.18 -25.58 -31.47
CA GLU A 48 1.37 -24.79 -31.37
C GLU A 48 1.20 -23.83 -30.15
N PRO A 49 2.21 -23.65 -29.32
CA PRO A 49 2.14 -22.82 -28.10
C PRO A 49 1.66 -21.37 -28.33
N GLN A 50 1.81 -20.88 -29.55
CA GLN A 50 1.55 -19.52 -29.96
C GLN A 50 0.07 -19.11 -29.90
N ALA A 51 -0.86 -20.00 -30.27
CA ALA A 51 -2.26 -19.63 -30.46
C ALA A 51 -3.06 -19.32 -29.16
N LYS A 52 -2.64 -19.82 -27.99
CA LYS A 52 -3.31 -19.52 -26.72
C LYS A 52 -2.73 -18.30 -26.00
N PHE A 53 -1.48 -17.96 -26.25
CA PHE A 53 -0.88 -16.73 -25.71
C PHE A 53 -1.36 -15.50 -26.49
N ASP A 54 -1.59 -15.61 -27.80
CA ASP A 54 -2.09 -14.53 -28.64
C ASP A 54 -3.48 -14.02 -28.21
N LYS A 55 -4.33 -14.87 -27.61
CA LYS A 55 -5.66 -14.43 -27.13
C LYS A 55 -5.63 -13.58 -25.85
N VAL A 56 -4.68 -13.81 -24.96
CA VAL A 56 -4.49 -12.98 -23.76
C VAL A 56 -3.83 -11.65 -24.14
N GLU A 57 -3.01 -11.66 -25.19
CA GLU A 57 -2.31 -10.49 -25.69
C GLU A 57 -3.16 -9.61 -26.61
N SER A 58 -4.15 -10.16 -27.31
CA SER A 58 -5.04 -9.38 -28.19
C SER A 58 -5.93 -8.38 -27.41
N ASN A 59 -6.21 -8.61 -26.15
CA ASN A 59 -6.95 -7.65 -25.31
C ASN A 59 -6.06 -6.51 -24.80
N LEU A 60 -4.75 -6.71 -24.73
CA LEU A 60 -3.78 -5.63 -24.49
C LEU A 60 -3.58 -4.75 -25.75
N GLU A 61 -3.68 -5.33 -26.96
CA GLU A 61 -3.65 -4.53 -28.20
C GLU A 61 -4.78 -3.50 -28.27
N TYR A 62 -5.93 -3.74 -27.68
CA TYR A 62 -7.03 -2.78 -27.63
C TYR A 62 -6.73 -1.55 -26.77
N VAL A 63 -5.89 -1.72 -25.73
CA VAL A 63 -5.39 -0.63 -24.87
C VAL A 63 -4.21 0.11 -25.54
N ILE A 64 -3.54 -0.50 -26.54
CA ILE A 64 -2.30 -0.01 -27.15
C ILE A 64 -2.51 0.63 -28.53
N ARG A 65 -3.72 0.59 -29.09
CA ARG A 65 -3.97 0.99 -30.49
C ARG A 65 -3.66 2.44 -30.83
N ASP A 66 -3.55 3.31 -29.86
CA ASP A 66 -3.16 4.68 -30.13
C ASP A 66 -2.22 5.22 -29.03
N LYS A 67 -0.93 5.29 -29.34
CA LYS A 67 0.07 5.91 -28.46
C LYS A 67 -0.32 7.33 -28.02
N LYS A 68 -1.18 8.01 -28.80
CA LYS A 68 -1.72 9.33 -28.48
C LYS A 68 -2.89 9.24 -27.52
N GLU A 69 -3.80 8.29 -27.65
CA GLU A 69 -4.98 8.16 -26.80
C GLU A 69 -4.64 7.68 -25.38
N ILE A 70 -3.67 6.77 -25.23
CA ILE A 70 -3.20 6.33 -23.90
C ILE A 70 -2.45 7.43 -23.17
N LEU A 71 -1.67 8.23 -23.86
CA LEU A 71 -1.05 9.44 -23.35
C LEU A 71 -2.09 10.47 -22.89
N PHE A 72 -3.29 10.47 -23.45
CA PHE A 72 -4.35 11.42 -23.13
C PHE A 72 -5.26 10.95 -21.99
N GLU A 73 -5.58 9.69 -21.85
CA GLU A 73 -6.53 9.21 -20.84
C GLU A 73 -6.01 9.24 -19.39
N GLY A 74 -4.72 9.36 -19.19
CA GLY A 74 -4.11 9.22 -17.87
C GLY A 74 -3.45 10.46 -17.31
N GLU A 75 -3.33 11.57 -18.04
CA GLU A 75 -2.24 12.50 -17.80
C GLU A 75 -2.60 13.92 -17.51
N VAL A 76 -3.81 14.13 -17.20
CA VAL A 76 -4.22 15.46 -16.80
C VAL A 76 -4.09 15.71 -15.31
N TYR A 77 -3.27 14.93 -14.70
CA TYR A 77 -2.69 15.36 -13.46
C TYR A 77 -1.55 16.26 -13.86
N ALA A 78 -1.64 17.51 -13.58
CA ALA A 78 -0.65 18.56 -13.82
C ALA A 78 0.82 18.20 -13.45
N LEU A 79 1.23 17.00 -13.79
CA LEU A 79 2.50 16.39 -13.44
C LEU A 79 3.11 15.85 -14.73
N ASP A 80 4.25 16.38 -15.05
CA ASP A 80 5.16 15.93 -16.13
C ASP A 80 5.71 14.51 -15.84
N LEU A 81 4.83 13.57 -15.45
CA LEU A 81 5.17 12.18 -15.25
C LEU A 81 5.27 11.53 -16.62
N LYS A 82 6.51 11.31 -17.08
CA LYS A 82 6.75 10.50 -18.27
C LYS A 82 6.25 9.10 -18.03
N LEU A 83 5.18 8.69 -18.71
CA LEU A 83 4.78 7.30 -18.75
C LEU A 83 5.87 6.45 -19.39
N PRO A 84 6.16 5.25 -18.87
CA PRO A 84 7.02 4.32 -19.56
C PRO A 84 6.44 4.03 -20.97
N GLU A 85 7.28 3.91 -21.96
CA GLU A 85 6.83 3.40 -23.27
C GLU A 85 6.18 2.04 -23.04
N PHE A 86 4.89 1.91 -23.36
CA PHE A 86 4.19 0.63 -23.28
C PHE A 86 4.91 -0.35 -24.20
N ARG A 87 5.49 -1.37 -23.63
CA ARG A 87 6.15 -2.43 -24.38
C ARG A 87 5.07 -3.26 -25.02
N HIS A 88 5.12 -3.36 -26.34
CA HIS A 88 4.32 -4.35 -27.05
C HIS A 88 4.58 -5.73 -26.42
N VAL A 89 3.53 -6.40 -25.98
CA VAL A 89 3.64 -7.76 -25.45
C VAL A 89 3.80 -8.71 -26.65
N ILE A 90 4.97 -8.67 -27.26
CA ILE A 90 5.37 -9.68 -28.25
C ILE A 90 5.72 -10.95 -27.48
N PRO A 91 5.18 -12.13 -27.85
CA PRO A 91 5.55 -13.39 -27.24
C PRO A 91 7.08 -13.57 -27.24
N ASP A 92 7.65 -13.80 -26.03
CA ASP A 92 9.08 -14.01 -25.91
C ASP A 92 9.42 -15.46 -26.26
N ASN A 93 9.84 -15.67 -27.50
CA ASN A 93 10.18 -16.99 -28.03
C ASN A 93 11.29 -17.71 -27.23
N GLU A 94 12.20 -16.99 -26.62
CA GLU A 94 13.24 -17.57 -25.79
C GLU A 94 12.64 -18.11 -24.48
N VAL A 95 11.77 -17.31 -23.84
CA VAL A 95 11.03 -17.74 -22.64
C VAL A 95 10.12 -18.93 -22.99
N LEU A 96 9.38 -18.90 -24.09
CA LEU A 96 8.53 -20.01 -24.54
C LEU A 96 9.33 -21.31 -24.72
N LYS A 97 10.46 -21.27 -25.40
CA LYS A 97 11.36 -22.44 -25.59
C LYS A 97 11.85 -22.97 -24.24
N LYS A 98 12.21 -22.07 -23.32
CA LYS A 98 12.65 -22.44 -21.99
C LYS A 98 11.55 -23.14 -21.20
N VAL A 99 10.35 -22.57 -21.17
CA VAL A 99 9.17 -23.15 -20.50
C VAL A 99 8.83 -24.53 -21.08
N ALA A 100 8.85 -24.68 -22.40
CA ALA A 100 8.57 -25.96 -23.06
C ALA A 100 9.57 -27.07 -22.67
N SER A 101 10.82 -26.72 -22.38
CA SER A 101 11.87 -27.69 -22.00
C SER A 101 11.80 -28.15 -20.53
N LEU A 102 10.98 -27.54 -19.68
CA LEU A 102 10.92 -27.86 -18.25
C LEU A 102 10.10 -29.13 -17.99
N SER A 103 10.56 -29.93 -17.03
CA SER A 103 9.81 -31.02 -16.43
C SER A 103 8.67 -30.48 -15.54
N VAL A 104 7.70 -31.34 -15.19
CA VAL A 104 6.62 -30.96 -14.25
C VAL A 104 7.18 -30.47 -12.92
N LYS A 105 8.19 -31.16 -12.38
CA LYS A 105 8.87 -30.75 -11.12
C LYS A 105 9.45 -29.33 -11.23
N GLU A 106 10.15 -29.03 -12.32
CA GLU A 106 10.76 -27.73 -12.52
C GLU A 106 9.72 -26.63 -12.73
N LEU A 107 8.62 -26.92 -13.45
CA LEU A 107 7.51 -25.98 -13.60
C LEU A 107 6.89 -25.67 -12.23
N VAL A 108 6.57 -26.67 -11.43
CA VAL A 108 6.00 -26.50 -10.09
C VAL A 108 6.97 -25.74 -9.16
N GLY A 109 8.26 -26.05 -9.25
CA GLY A 109 9.29 -25.33 -8.49
C GLY A 109 9.31 -23.82 -8.82
N GLN A 110 9.16 -23.44 -10.10
CA GLN A 110 9.07 -22.03 -10.49
C GLN A 110 7.79 -21.35 -9.96
N MET A 111 6.72 -22.09 -9.70
CA MET A 111 5.46 -21.60 -9.12
C MET A 111 5.47 -21.57 -7.58
N THR A 112 6.61 -21.86 -6.96
CA THR A 112 6.77 -21.97 -5.49
C THR A 112 7.65 -20.87 -4.97
N GLN A 113 7.15 -20.17 -3.93
CA GLN A 113 7.89 -19.16 -3.17
C GLN A 113 7.95 -19.56 -1.70
N ILE A 114 9.16 -19.70 -1.15
CA ILE A 114 9.42 -20.07 0.24
C ILE A 114 10.00 -18.89 1.02
N ASP A 115 9.80 -18.87 2.36
CA ASP A 115 10.50 -17.91 3.21
C ASP A 115 11.99 -18.28 3.35
N LEU A 116 12.87 -17.26 3.47
CA LEU A 116 14.30 -17.44 3.69
C LEU A 116 14.58 -18.36 4.89
N ALA A 117 13.74 -18.33 5.91
CA ALA A 117 13.87 -19.15 7.10
C ALA A 117 13.85 -20.66 6.80
N LEU A 118 13.15 -21.10 5.74
CA LEU A 118 13.10 -22.52 5.39
C LEU A 118 14.46 -23.07 4.93
N ILE A 119 15.37 -22.20 4.50
CA ILE A 119 16.73 -22.56 4.05
C ILE A 119 17.83 -22.05 4.98
N CYS A 120 17.47 -21.32 6.06
CA CYS A 120 18.39 -20.82 7.08
C CYS A 120 18.50 -21.73 8.32
N ASP A 121 19.47 -21.45 9.17
CA ASP A 121 19.58 -22.01 10.52
C ASP A 121 18.60 -21.27 11.46
N GLY A 122 17.80 -22.06 12.19
CA GLY A 122 16.72 -21.57 13.06
C GLY A 122 15.32 -21.84 12.48
N ASP A 123 14.31 -21.37 13.21
CA ASP A 123 12.90 -21.45 12.83
C ASP A 123 12.40 -20.11 12.27
N ILE A 124 11.25 -20.10 11.58
CA ILE A 124 10.73 -18.96 10.86
C ILE A 124 10.58 -17.66 11.70
N CYS A 125 10.31 -17.81 13.01
CA CYS A 125 10.23 -16.68 13.93
C CYS A 125 11.42 -16.61 14.91
N ALA A 126 12.47 -17.39 14.69
CA ALA A 126 13.65 -17.49 15.54
C ALA A 126 14.93 -17.75 14.73
N LEU A 127 15.11 -17.03 13.63
CA LEU A 127 16.34 -17.09 12.84
C LEU A 127 17.53 -16.64 13.66
N LYS A 128 18.65 -17.34 13.51
CA LYS A 128 19.92 -16.92 14.11
C LYS A 128 20.46 -15.70 13.35
N SER A 129 21.12 -14.81 14.08
CA SER A 129 21.81 -13.66 13.49
C SER A 129 23.33 -13.83 13.70
N PRO A 130 24.16 -13.69 12.65
CA PRO A 130 23.79 -13.48 11.25
C PRO A 130 23.05 -14.68 10.66
N GLN A 131 22.21 -14.43 9.65
CA GLN A 131 21.48 -15.48 8.94
C GLN A 131 22.46 -16.33 8.15
N THR A 132 22.45 -17.64 8.39
CA THR A 132 23.34 -18.61 7.74
C THR A 132 22.52 -19.64 6.99
N LEU A 133 22.78 -19.79 5.71
CA LEU A 133 22.15 -20.81 4.88
C LEU A 133 22.64 -22.21 5.21
N VAL A 134 21.73 -23.17 5.26
CA VAL A 134 22.03 -24.57 5.61
C VAL A 134 22.06 -25.41 4.33
N LYS A 135 23.20 -26.07 4.06
CA LYS A 135 23.43 -26.79 2.82
C LYS A 135 22.36 -27.85 2.54
N GLU A 136 21.98 -28.64 3.54
CA GLU A 136 20.99 -29.72 3.42
C GLU A 136 19.58 -29.14 3.11
N LYS A 137 19.25 -28.01 3.69
CA LYS A 137 17.99 -27.28 3.39
C LYS A 137 18.02 -26.69 1.98
N LEU A 138 19.15 -26.12 1.54
CA LEU A 138 19.35 -25.64 0.16
C LEU A 138 19.25 -26.80 -0.86
N GLN A 139 19.86 -27.94 -0.56
CA GLN A 139 19.75 -29.12 -1.40
C GLN A 139 18.30 -29.59 -1.51
N THR A 140 17.56 -29.63 -0.42
CA THR A 140 16.14 -29.97 -0.43
C THR A 140 15.36 -28.99 -1.31
N ALA A 141 15.52 -27.67 -1.11
CA ALA A 141 14.77 -26.66 -1.84
C ALA A 141 15.05 -26.70 -3.36
N PHE A 142 16.33 -26.86 -3.77
CA PHE A 142 16.70 -26.74 -5.18
C PHE A 142 16.82 -28.09 -5.89
N GLU A 143 17.39 -29.12 -5.29
CA GLU A 143 17.50 -30.44 -5.93
C GLU A 143 16.15 -31.18 -5.93
N SER A 144 15.49 -31.24 -4.75
CA SER A 144 14.24 -31.99 -4.65
C SER A 144 13.05 -31.24 -5.25
N TYR A 145 12.94 -29.93 -5.03
CA TYR A 145 11.76 -29.14 -5.37
C TYR A 145 11.95 -28.06 -6.45
N ALA A 146 13.19 -27.79 -6.89
CA ALA A 146 13.52 -26.83 -7.95
C ALA A 146 12.93 -25.43 -7.71
N VAL A 147 12.89 -24.96 -6.46
CA VAL A 147 12.24 -23.70 -6.03
C VAL A 147 12.73 -22.50 -6.82
N GLY A 148 11.80 -21.72 -7.37
CA GLY A 148 12.09 -20.59 -8.24
C GLY A 148 12.05 -19.23 -7.54
N SER A 149 11.55 -19.14 -6.30
CA SER A 149 11.42 -17.88 -5.58
C SER A 149 11.62 -18.04 -4.07
N VAL A 150 12.23 -17.01 -3.46
CA VAL A 150 12.39 -16.87 -2.00
C VAL A 150 11.86 -15.53 -1.57
N LEU A 151 11.38 -15.39 -0.34
CA LEU A 151 10.89 -14.12 0.20
C LEU A 151 11.36 -13.85 1.62
N ASN A 152 11.32 -12.58 2.00
CA ASN A 152 11.45 -12.04 3.36
C ASN A 152 12.57 -12.64 4.23
N VAL A 153 12.44 -12.54 5.56
CA VAL A 153 13.43 -12.95 6.57
C VAL A 153 12.76 -13.57 7.81
N GLY A 154 11.60 -14.20 7.65
CA GLY A 154 10.80 -14.67 8.78
C GLY A 154 10.11 -13.55 9.56
N CYS A 155 9.54 -13.90 10.72
CA CYS A 155 8.62 -13.01 11.45
C CYS A 155 9.27 -11.81 12.16
N GLY A 156 10.55 -11.79 12.41
CA GLY A 156 11.12 -10.76 13.28
C GLY A 156 12.63 -10.76 13.37
N SER A 157 13.28 -11.20 12.32
CA SER A 157 14.75 -11.37 12.31
C SER A 157 15.52 -10.04 12.22
N GLY A 158 14.80 -8.90 12.16
CA GLY A 158 15.41 -7.59 12.07
C GLY A 158 16.06 -7.28 10.72
N THR A 159 16.90 -6.26 10.69
CA THR A 159 17.60 -5.84 9.48
C THR A 159 18.88 -6.61 9.25
N ILE A 160 19.15 -6.94 7.98
CA ILE A 160 20.38 -7.53 7.50
C ILE A 160 21.27 -6.44 6.91
N SER A 161 22.59 -6.49 7.14
CA SER A 161 23.49 -5.57 6.46
C SER A 161 23.47 -5.81 4.95
N ARG A 162 23.82 -4.81 4.17
CA ARG A 162 23.93 -4.94 2.72
C ARG A 162 24.85 -6.09 2.31
N GLU A 163 26.02 -6.21 2.96
CA GLU A 163 26.98 -7.28 2.73
C GLU A 163 26.37 -8.66 3.02
N GLY A 164 25.65 -8.80 4.15
CA GLY A 164 24.93 -10.02 4.49
C GLY A 164 23.86 -10.38 3.46
N TRP A 165 23.12 -9.39 2.96
CA TRP A 165 22.16 -9.60 1.87
C TRP A 165 22.84 -10.12 0.60
N ILE A 166 23.97 -9.52 0.19
CA ILE A 166 24.71 -9.92 -0.99
C ILE A 166 25.24 -11.36 -0.86
N GLU A 167 25.72 -11.75 0.33
CA GLU A 167 26.14 -13.12 0.59
C GLU A 167 24.98 -14.10 0.48
N ILE A 168 23.85 -13.81 1.11
CA ILE A 168 22.63 -14.62 1.03
C ILE A 168 22.17 -14.79 -0.44
N GLN A 169 22.05 -13.69 -1.19
CA GLN A 169 21.64 -13.71 -2.59
C GLN A 169 22.60 -14.55 -3.45
N LYS A 170 23.89 -14.37 -3.23
CA LYS A 170 24.95 -15.12 -3.91
C LYS A 170 24.82 -16.62 -3.62
N ASP A 171 24.73 -17.00 -2.36
CA ASP A 171 24.68 -18.40 -1.96
C ASP A 171 23.42 -19.12 -2.45
N ILE A 172 22.26 -18.42 -2.47
CA ILE A 172 21.04 -18.94 -3.09
C ILE A 172 21.25 -19.23 -4.58
N GLN A 173 21.83 -18.31 -5.35
CA GLN A 173 22.07 -18.51 -6.78
C GLN A 173 23.08 -19.62 -7.06
N ILE A 174 24.11 -19.75 -6.21
CA ILE A 174 25.09 -20.85 -6.29
C ILE A 174 24.40 -22.18 -6.09
N ALA A 175 23.66 -22.33 -4.97
CA ALA A 175 22.97 -23.57 -4.64
C ALA A 175 21.96 -23.94 -5.75
N ASN A 176 21.20 -22.95 -6.26
CA ASN A 176 20.31 -23.17 -7.39
C ASN A 176 21.08 -23.70 -8.63
N SER A 177 22.23 -23.09 -8.96
CA SER A 177 23.03 -23.52 -10.10
C SER A 177 23.67 -24.90 -9.92
N ASP A 178 24.09 -25.23 -8.69
CA ASP A 178 24.73 -26.51 -8.38
C ASP A 178 23.72 -27.67 -8.34
N PHE A 179 22.51 -27.43 -7.90
CA PHE A 179 21.48 -28.45 -7.66
C PHE A 179 20.40 -28.55 -8.73
N THR A 180 20.30 -27.56 -9.66
CA THR A 180 19.32 -27.62 -10.75
C THR A 180 19.99 -27.74 -12.11
N SER A 181 19.25 -28.29 -13.10
CA SER A 181 19.70 -28.36 -14.49
C SER A 181 19.15 -27.24 -15.39
N HIS A 182 18.14 -26.52 -14.91
CA HIS A 182 17.40 -25.57 -15.73
C HIS A 182 18.07 -24.19 -15.91
N ASN A 183 19.07 -23.84 -15.09
CA ASN A 183 19.77 -22.56 -15.15
C ASN A 183 18.86 -21.29 -15.08
N ILE A 184 17.73 -21.39 -14.39
CA ILE A 184 16.80 -20.27 -14.18
C ILE A 184 17.14 -19.64 -12.83
N PRO A 185 17.49 -18.35 -12.77
CA PRO A 185 17.77 -17.67 -11.49
C PRO A 185 16.59 -17.67 -10.54
N VAL A 186 16.88 -17.74 -9.24
CA VAL A 186 15.89 -17.54 -8.18
C VAL A 186 15.56 -16.06 -8.07
N ILE A 187 14.27 -15.71 -8.04
CA ILE A 187 13.84 -14.35 -7.73
C ILE A 187 13.58 -14.21 -6.25
N PHE A 188 14.04 -13.10 -5.65
CA PHE A 188 13.81 -12.79 -4.24
C PHE A 188 12.81 -11.63 -4.11
N GLY A 189 11.75 -11.82 -3.29
CA GLY A 189 10.74 -10.84 -2.98
C GLY A 189 10.85 -10.32 -1.54
N ILE A 190 10.50 -9.03 -1.31
CA ILE A 190 10.57 -8.41 0.01
C ILE A 190 9.48 -7.37 0.21
N ASP A 191 9.00 -7.19 1.45
CA ASP A 191 8.04 -6.15 1.83
C ASP A 191 8.76 -4.84 2.16
N ALA A 192 9.27 -4.14 1.16
CA ALA A 192 9.83 -2.79 1.30
C ALA A 192 8.74 -1.73 1.10
N ILE A 193 7.81 -1.62 2.07
CA ILE A 193 6.57 -0.86 1.94
C ILE A 193 6.82 0.65 1.93
N HIS A 194 7.73 1.15 2.78
CA HIS A 194 8.04 2.58 2.86
C HIS A 194 9.56 2.86 2.90
N GLY A 195 10.34 2.08 2.17
CA GLY A 195 11.80 2.05 2.13
C GLY A 195 12.27 0.62 2.21
N ALA A 196 13.57 0.36 2.00
CA ALA A 196 14.15 -0.98 2.09
C ALA A 196 14.32 -1.40 3.56
N ASN A 197 13.20 -1.54 4.26
CA ASN A 197 13.03 -1.69 5.71
C ASN A 197 13.80 -2.85 6.35
N TYR A 198 14.13 -3.89 5.61
CA TYR A 198 14.92 -5.03 6.08
C TYR A 198 16.42 -4.91 5.77
N THR A 199 16.85 -3.78 5.20
CA THR A 199 18.25 -3.49 4.91
C THR A 199 18.79 -2.46 5.91
N LYS A 200 19.83 -2.83 6.66
CA LYS A 200 20.44 -1.96 7.66
C LYS A 200 20.99 -0.68 7.02
N GLY A 201 20.54 0.46 7.52
CA GLY A 201 20.98 1.77 7.06
C GLY A 201 20.27 2.29 5.80
N ALA A 202 19.30 1.56 5.23
CA ALA A 202 18.47 2.08 4.17
C ALA A 202 17.54 3.19 4.67
N THR A 203 17.08 4.04 3.76
CA THR A 203 16.23 5.19 4.08
C THR A 203 14.78 4.75 4.26
N LEU A 204 14.15 5.14 5.38
CA LEU A 204 12.72 4.98 5.62
C LEU A 204 11.96 6.29 5.38
N PHE A 205 10.93 6.19 4.56
CA PHE A 205 10.01 7.27 4.22
C PHE A 205 8.78 7.27 5.14
N PRO A 206 7.92 8.32 5.11
CA PRO A 206 6.58 8.20 5.68
C PRO A 206 5.84 6.98 5.12
N GLN A 207 5.01 6.35 5.95
CA GLN A 207 4.10 5.29 5.49
C GLN A 207 3.15 5.82 4.40
N GLN A 208 2.56 4.94 3.57
CA GLN A 208 1.79 5.34 2.38
C GLN A 208 0.68 6.36 2.69
N ILE A 209 0.00 6.25 3.84
CA ILE A 209 -1.00 7.24 4.26
C ILE A 209 -0.40 8.64 4.47
N GLY A 210 0.81 8.72 4.99
CA GLY A 210 1.58 9.96 5.09
C GLY A 210 2.05 10.45 3.72
N GLN A 211 2.45 9.53 2.82
CA GLN A 211 2.80 9.88 1.45
C GLN A 211 1.61 10.48 0.70
N ALA A 212 0.40 9.93 0.86
CA ALA A 212 -0.81 10.49 0.27
C ALA A 212 -1.12 11.91 0.81
N ALA A 213 -0.85 12.15 2.10
CA ALA A 213 -1.03 13.48 2.71
C ALA A 213 -0.11 14.56 2.14
N MET A 214 0.96 14.19 1.43
CA MET A 214 1.79 15.14 0.69
C MET A 214 1.05 15.78 -0.49
N TRP A 215 0.09 15.09 -1.12
CA TRP A 215 -0.54 15.50 -2.38
C TRP A 215 0.51 15.86 -3.45
N ASN A 216 1.62 15.13 -3.47
CA ASN A 216 2.77 15.36 -4.32
C ASN A 216 3.27 14.05 -4.93
N PRO A 217 2.67 13.59 -6.03
CA PRO A 217 3.06 12.36 -6.71
C PRO A 217 4.53 12.33 -7.15
N ASP A 218 5.11 13.45 -7.54
CA ASP A 218 6.55 13.51 -7.91
C ASP A 218 7.46 13.08 -6.76
N LEU A 219 7.13 13.50 -5.55
CA LEU A 219 7.90 13.15 -4.37
C LEU A 219 7.68 11.68 -3.98
N ILE A 220 6.48 11.12 -4.22
CA ILE A 220 6.20 9.69 -4.08
C ILE A 220 7.03 8.90 -5.09
N GLN A 221 7.10 9.33 -6.34
CA GLN A 221 7.93 8.67 -7.36
C GLN A 221 9.40 8.65 -6.96
N LYS A 222 9.93 9.76 -6.45
CA LYS A 222 11.31 9.83 -5.94
C LYS A 222 11.54 8.88 -4.76
N ALA A 223 10.62 8.83 -3.81
CA ALA A 223 10.70 7.91 -2.68
C ALA A 223 10.71 6.44 -3.14
N ALA A 224 9.85 6.09 -4.11
CA ALA A 224 9.81 4.76 -4.71
C ALA A 224 11.10 4.43 -5.51
N GLN A 225 11.67 5.41 -6.23
CA GLN A 225 12.97 5.25 -6.92
C GLN A 225 14.11 4.96 -5.95
N ILE A 226 14.15 5.68 -4.83
CA ILE A 226 15.15 5.46 -3.77
C ILE A 226 14.93 4.09 -3.11
N THR A 227 13.68 3.72 -2.81
CA THR A 227 13.35 2.39 -2.28
C THR A 227 13.81 1.29 -3.23
N ALA A 228 13.53 1.42 -4.54
CA ALA A 228 13.99 0.47 -5.55
C ALA A 228 15.52 0.38 -5.59
N TYR A 229 16.19 1.50 -5.55
CA TYR A 229 17.66 1.58 -5.50
C TYR A 229 18.23 0.83 -4.28
N ASP A 230 17.67 1.10 -3.09
CA ASP A 230 18.14 0.49 -1.83
C ASP A 230 17.83 -1.03 -1.78
N VAL A 231 16.67 -1.46 -2.32
CA VAL A 231 16.32 -2.88 -2.49
C VAL A 231 17.29 -3.57 -3.47
N ARG A 232 17.57 -2.94 -4.61
CA ARG A 232 18.56 -3.47 -5.58
C ARG A 232 19.98 -3.51 -5.04
N ALA A 233 20.37 -2.54 -4.21
CA ALA A 233 21.64 -2.55 -3.51
C ALA A 233 21.83 -3.79 -2.63
N SER A 234 20.74 -4.37 -2.16
CA SER A 234 20.69 -5.65 -1.42
C SER A 234 20.60 -6.90 -2.31
N GLY A 235 20.72 -6.74 -3.64
CA GLY A 235 20.62 -7.85 -4.61
C GLY A 235 19.19 -8.38 -4.83
N ILE A 236 18.18 -7.70 -4.31
CA ILE A 236 16.77 -8.09 -4.38
C ILE A 236 16.08 -7.45 -5.59
N HIS A 237 15.15 -8.17 -6.24
CA HIS A 237 14.59 -7.76 -7.53
C HIS A 237 13.08 -7.54 -7.51
N TRP A 238 12.37 -7.91 -6.45
CA TRP A 238 10.92 -7.86 -6.35
C TRP A 238 10.50 -7.19 -5.02
N ASN A 239 9.69 -6.16 -5.11
CA ASN A 239 9.13 -5.47 -3.95
C ASN A 239 7.62 -5.72 -3.89
N PHE A 240 7.11 -6.21 -2.75
CA PHE A 240 5.69 -6.41 -2.47
C PHE A 240 4.99 -5.10 -2.09
N SER A 241 5.11 -4.10 -2.96
CA SER A 241 4.57 -2.74 -2.82
C SER A 241 4.27 -2.18 -4.22
N PRO A 242 3.31 -1.25 -4.37
CA PRO A 242 2.52 -0.56 -3.37
C PRO A 242 1.25 -1.32 -2.95
N VAL A 243 0.71 -0.96 -1.75
CA VAL A 243 -0.63 -1.35 -1.34
C VAL A 243 -1.63 -0.40 -2.00
N LEU A 244 -2.52 -0.95 -2.82
CA LEU A 244 -3.49 -0.20 -3.63
C LEU A 244 -4.92 -0.33 -3.15
N ASP A 245 -5.08 -1.02 -2.03
CA ASP A 245 -6.34 -1.07 -1.30
C ASP A 245 -6.77 0.33 -0.88
N LEU A 246 -8.05 0.67 -1.08
CA LEU A 246 -8.56 1.99 -0.76
C LEU A 246 -8.90 2.11 0.74
N GLY A 247 -8.41 3.15 1.41
CA GLY A 247 -8.54 3.35 2.85
C GLY A 247 -9.94 3.86 3.26
N ARG A 248 -10.96 2.99 3.21
CA ARG A 248 -12.36 3.34 3.56
C ARG A 248 -12.88 2.65 4.83
N GLN A 249 -12.14 1.69 5.42
CA GLN A 249 -12.49 1.07 6.68
C GLN A 249 -11.45 1.41 7.76
N PRO A 250 -11.70 2.40 8.62
CA PRO A 250 -10.70 2.87 9.60
C PRO A 250 -10.33 1.82 10.66
N LEU A 251 -11.17 0.82 10.90
CA LEU A 251 -10.84 -0.28 11.82
C LEU A 251 -9.81 -1.25 11.22
N TRP A 252 -9.69 -1.31 9.90
CA TRP A 252 -8.75 -2.21 9.24
C TRP A 252 -7.31 -1.90 9.64
N SER A 253 -6.60 -2.93 10.10
CA SER A 253 -5.25 -2.79 10.68
C SER A 253 -4.22 -2.24 9.72
N ARG A 254 -4.41 -2.46 8.40
CA ARG A 254 -3.51 -2.03 7.32
C ARG A 254 -3.90 -0.68 6.69
N PHE A 255 -4.78 0.09 7.33
CA PHE A 255 -5.23 1.41 6.83
C PHE A 255 -4.05 2.34 6.49
N PHE A 256 -2.98 2.33 7.31
CA PHE A 256 -1.79 3.17 7.11
C PHE A 256 -0.96 2.81 5.87
N GLU A 257 -1.14 1.60 5.34
CA GLU A 257 -0.49 1.13 4.13
C GLU A 257 -1.19 1.63 2.86
N THR A 258 -2.35 2.30 2.97
CA THR A 258 -3.13 2.81 1.83
C THR A 258 -2.80 4.24 1.46
N TYR A 259 -3.18 4.64 0.25
CA TYR A 259 -3.15 6.05 -0.17
C TYR A 259 -4.43 6.84 0.19
N GLY A 260 -5.16 6.40 1.22
CA GLY A 260 -6.36 7.07 1.71
C GLY A 260 -7.65 6.65 1.03
N GLU A 261 -8.71 7.48 1.19
CA GLU A 261 -10.08 7.09 0.84
C GLU A 261 -10.54 7.49 -0.58
N ASP A 262 -9.78 8.40 -1.24
CA ASP A 262 -10.15 8.95 -2.52
C ASP A 262 -9.50 8.21 -3.69
N VAL A 263 -10.31 7.90 -4.70
CA VAL A 263 -9.87 7.15 -5.88
C VAL A 263 -8.86 7.93 -6.71
N MET A 264 -9.13 9.24 -6.96
CA MET A 264 -8.31 10.09 -7.81
C MET A 264 -6.92 10.30 -7.22
N LEU A 265 -6.85 10.62 -5.93
CA LEU A 265 -5.59 10.78 -5.21
C LEU A 265 -4.81 9.45 -5.17
N ALA A 266 -5.50 8.34 -4.87
CA ALA A 266 -4.88 7.03 -4.83
C ALA A 266 -4.37 6.56 -6.20
N GLU A 267 -5.10 6.83 -7.30
CA GLU A 267 -4.61 6.57 -8.67
C GLU A 267 -3.32 7.36 -8.99
N ALA A 268 -3.28 8.66 -8.64
CA ALA A 268 -2.09 9.48 -8.85
C ALA A 268 -0.87 8.96 -8.06
N CYS A 269 -1.09 8.58 -6.79
CA CYS A 269 -0.06 7.98 -5.94
C CYS A 269 0.38 6.61 -6.49
N THR A 270 -0.57 5.79 -6.96
CA THR A 270 -0.31 4.48 -7.57
C THR A 270 0.63 4.60 -8.76
N ARG A 271 0.29 5.47 -9.71
CA ARG A 271 1.12 5.74 -10.89
C ARG A 271 2.54 6.12 -10.49
N ALA A 272 2.66 7.09 -9.58
CA ALA A 272 3.95 7.58 -9.11
C ALA A 272 4.79 6.45 -8.48
N ALA A 273 4.18 5.61 -7.65
CA ALA A 273 4.89 4.50 -7.01
C ALA A 273 5.34 3.43 -8.01
N ILE A 274 4.45 2.98 -8.92
CA ILE A 274 4.80 1.97 -9.93
C ILE A 274 5.93 2.47 -10.84
N LEU A 275 5.83 3.72 -11.33
CA LEU A 275 6.88 4.34 -12.14
C LEU A 275 8.19 4.48 -11.36
N GLY A 276 8.11 4.88 -10.09
CA GLY A 276 9.29 4.97 -9.24
C GLY A 276 10.01 3.64 -9.06
N TYR A 277 9.28 2.53 -8.86
CA TYR A 277 9.88 1.21 -8.73
C TYR A 277 10.42 0.66 -10.05
N GLN A 278 9.76 0.88 -11.18
CA GLN A 278 10.00 0.17 -12.43
C GLN A 278 10.60 1.02 -13.57
N ASP A 279 10.28 2.33 -13.64
CA ASP A 279 10.83 3.24 -14.65
C ASP A 279 12.18 3.83 -14.20
N ASN A 280 13.07 2.96 -13.78
CA ASN A 280 14.41 3.28 -13.38
C ASN A 280 15.41 2.62 -14.34
N LYS A 281 16.69 2.96 -14.23
CA LYS A 281 17.74 2.23 -14.97
C LYS A 281 17.60 0.73 -14.66
N PRO A 282 17.87 -0.17 -15.63
CA PRO A 282 17.71 -1.60 -15.46
C PRO A 282 18.38 -2.16 -14.19
N GLU A 283 19.53 -1.61 -13.83
CA GLU A 283 20.29 -1.99 -12.64
C GLU A 283 19.66 -1.53 -11.31
N PHE A 284 18.74 -0.56 -11.33
CA PHE A 284 18.13 0.03 -10.11
C PHE A 284 16.63 -0.33 -9.95
N ARG A 285 15.97 -0.80 -11.02
CA ARG A 285 14.55 -1.11 -10.96
C ARG A 285 14.26 -2.43 -10.25
N VAL A 286 13.09 -2.50 -9.62
CA VAL A 286 12.51 -3.72 -9.04
C VAL A 286 11.14 -3.97 -9.64
N ALA A 287 10.66 -5.22 -9.64
CA ALA A 287 9.25 -5.48 -9.92
C ALA A 287 8.40 -4.89 -8.79
N ALA A 288 7.42 -4.07 -9.14
CA ALA A 288 6.36 -3.68 -8.23
C ALA A 288 5.32 -4.80 -8.10
N CYS A 289 4.67 -4.88 -6.93
CA CYS A 289 3.59 -5.82 -6.67
C CYS A 289 2.36 -5.05 -6.19
N MET A 290 1.44 -4.79 -7.10
CA MET A 290 0.16 -4.18 -6.72
C MET A 290 -0.62 -5.13 -5.81
N LYS A 291 -1.06 -4.66 -4.63
CA LYS A 291 -1.72 -5.51 -3.63
C LYS A 291 -2.78 -4.77 -2.82
N HIS A 292 -3.80 -5.45 -2.30
CA HIS A 292 -4.10 -6.87 -2.49
C HIS A 292 -5.33 -7.01 -3.40
N PHE A 293 -5.16 -7.61 -4.55
CA PHE A 293 -6.21 -7.70 -5.56
C PHE A 293 -7.28 -8.72 -5.16
N LEU A 294 -8.54 -8.35 -4.86
CA LEU A 294 -9.24 -7.09 -4.94
C LEU A 294 -10.24 -7.00 -3.77
N GLY A 295 -10.49 -5.76 -3.23
CA GLY A 295 -11.55 -5.54 -2.24
C GLY A 295 -11.19 -5.93 -0.80
N TYR A 296 -9.92 -6.04 -0.45
CA TYR A 296 -9.42 -6.50 0.84
C TYR A 296 -9.61 -5.48 1.97
N SER A 297 -9.53 -4.19 1.68
CA SER A 297 -9.51 -3.11 2.69
C SER A 297 -10.88 -2.73 3.26
N TYR A 298 -11.95 -3.41 2.89
CA TYR A 298 -13.30 -3.10 3.36
C TYR A 298 -14.01 -4.30 4.02
N PRO A 299 -13.34 -4.99 4.96
CA PRO A 299 -14.02 -6.07 5.68
C PRO A 299 -15.15 -5.51 6.55
N LEU A 300 -16.29 -6.21 6.58
CA LEU A 300 -17.46 -5.78 7.34
C LEU A 300 -17.14 -5.63 8.84
N SER A 301 -16.34 -6.52 9.39
CA SER A 301 -15.92 -6.52 10.79
C SER A 301 -14.86 -5.47 11.11
N GLY A 302 -14.21 -4.88 10.11
CA GLY A 302 -12.99 -4.09 10.25
C GLY A 302 -11.75 -4.90 10.61
N LYS A 303 -11.84 -6.23 10.64
CA LYS A 303 -10.72 -7.13 11.01
C LYS A 303 -10.00 -7.63 9.77
N ASP A 304 -8.69 -7.78 9.91
CA ASP A 304 -7.86 -8.29 8.83
C ASP A 304 -8.24 -9.71 8.41
N ARG A 305 -8.14 -10.02 7.13
CA ARG A 305 -8.42 -11.33 6.51
C ARG A 305 -9.85 -11.85 6.74
N THR A 306 -10.81 -10.94 6.97
CA THR A 306 -12.23 -11.28 7.17
C THR A 306 -13.09 -10.83 5.98
N PRO A 307 -14.32 -11.36 5.83
CA PRO A 307 -15.13 -11.14 4.64
C PRO A 307 -15.47 -9.67 4.37
N ALA A 308 -15.31 -9.26 3.12
CA ALA A 308 -15.82 -8.01 2.58
C ALA A 308 -17.09 -8.26 1.76
N TRP A 309 -18.09 -7.39 1.96
CA TRP A 309 -19.34 -7.41 1.21
C TRP A 309 -19.42 -6.13 0.38
N ILE A 310 -19.05 -6.23 -0.89
CA ILE A 310 -18.94 -5.11 -1.82
C ILE A 310 -19.69 -5.50 -3.10
N ASP A 311 -20.78 -4.83 -3.42
CA ASP A 311 -21.48 -5.07 -4.68
C ASP A 311 -20.57 -4.71 -5.88
N ASN A 312 -20.82 -5.34 -7.04
CA ASN A 312 -19.97 -5.22 -8.21
C ASN A 312 -19.82 -3.77 -8.70
N ARG A 313 -20.91 -3.00 -8.65
CA ARG A 313 -20.88 -1.58 -9.03
C ARG A 313 -19.91 -0.80 -8.13
N THR A 314 -20.04 -0.95 -6.81
CA THR A 314 -19.16 -0.32 -5.82
C THR A 314 -17.71 -0.80 -5.96
N LEU A 315 -17.51 -2.10 -6.23
CA LEU A 315 -16.19 -2.67 -6.48
C LEU A 315 -15.51 -2.00 -7.68
N ARG A 316 -16.24 -1.83 -8.80
CA ARG A 316 -15.76 -1.20 -10.03
C ARG A 316 -15.59 0.31 -9.91
N GLU A 317 -16.40 0.98 -9.11
CA GLU A 317 -16.36 2.42 -8.91
C GLU A 317 -15.19 2.87 -8.02
N TYR A 318 -14.90 2.10 -6.95
CA TYR A 318 -13.98 2.52 -5.89
C TYR A 318 -12.73 1.65 -5.76
N TYR A 319 -12.84 0.33 -5.77
CA TYR A 319 -11.72 -0.55 -5.41
C TYR A 319 -10.91 -1.03 -6.61
N LEU A 320 -11.48 -1.05 -7.81
CA LEU A 320 -10.81 -1.48 -9.03
C LEU A 320 -9.88 -0.42 -9.65
N PRO A 321 -10.20 0.90 -9.62
CA PRO A 321 -9.47 1.90 -10.40
C PRO A 321 -7.97 2.00 -10.08
N THR A 322 -7.56 1.88 -8.83
CA THR A 322 -6.15 1.90 -8.44
C THR A 322 -5.36 0.73 -9.07
N PHE A 323 -5.97 -0.45 -9.15
CA PHE A 323 -5.36 -1.60 -9.83
C PHE A 323 -5.35 -1.44 -11.34
N GLN A 324 -6.39 -0.84 -11.93
CA GLN A 324 -6.39 -0.48 -13.35
C GLN A 324 -5.24 0.48 -13.67
N GLU A 325 -5.05 1.49 -12.82
CA GLU A 325 -3.96 2.45 -12.98
C GLU A 325 -2.58 1.80 -12.82
N ALA A 326 -2.43 0.87 -11.87
CA ALA A 326 -1.19 0.11 -11.72
C ALA A 326 -0.85 -0.73 -12.97
N ILE A 327 -1.86 -1.39 -13.55
CA ILE A 327 -1.69 -2.16 -14.80
C ILE A 327 -1.29 -1.24 -15.96
N ARG A 328 -1.96 -0.09 -16.11
CA ARG A 328 -1.61 0.93 -17.11
C ARG A 328 -0.20 1.46 -16.93
N SER A 329 0.23 1.62 -15.68
CA SER A 329 1.59 2.06 -15.34
C SER A 329 2.64 0.96 -15.47
N GLY A 330 2.24 -0.25 -15.91
CA GLY A 330 3.14 -1.36 -16.22
C GLY A 330 3.53 -2.25 -15.04
N ALA A 331 2.71 -2.34 -13.99
CA ALA A 331 2.96 -3.23 -12.85
C ALA A 331 3.24 -4.68 -13.31
N LEU A 332 4.33 -5.26 -12.83
CA LEU A 332 4.80 -6.58 -13.26
C LEU A 332 4.19 -7.73 -12.45
N THR A 333 3.70 -7.48 -11.24
CA THR A 333 3.16 -8.53 -10.37
C THR A 333 1.97 -8.02 -9.57
N THR A 334 1.12 -8.95 -9.13
CA THR A 334 0.02 -8.68 -8.19
C THR A 334 -0.02 -9.72 -7.10
N MET A 335 -0.28 -9.29 -5.85
CA MET A 335 -0.58 -10.18 -4.72
C MET A 335 -2.09 -10.19 -4.49
N ILE A 336 -2.64 -11.38 -4.24
CA ILE A 336 -4.09 -11.59 -4.18
C ILE A 336 -4.59 -11.33 -2.76
N ASN A 337 -5.81 -10.82 -2.64
CA ASN A 337 -6.53 -10.59 -1.39
C ASN A 337 -6.68 -11.88 -0.57
N SER A 338 -6.20 -11.86 0.67
CA SER A 338 -6.25 -13.00 1.61
C SER A 338 -7.64 -13.30 2.19
N GLY A 339 -8.61 -12.43 1.95
CA GLY A 339 -9.96 -12.55 2.51
C GLY A 339 -10.97 -13.16 1.54
N GLU A 340 -12.22 -12.92 1.86
CA GLU A 340 -13.38 -13.29 1.07
C GLU A 340 -14.05 -12.04 0.50
N LEU A 341 -14.48 -12.14 -0.75
CA LEU A 341 -15.28 -11.11 -1.40
C LEU A 341 -16.66 -11.68 -1.70
N ASN A 342 -17.70 -11.09 -1.12
CA ASN A 342 -19.10 -11.50 -1.33
C ASN A 342 -19.33 -13.00 -1.06
N GLY A 343 -18.69 -13.55 -0.01
CA GLY A 343 -18.82 -14.95 0.41
C GLY A 343 -17.95 -15.94 -0.36
N THR A 344 -17.08 -15.48 -1.26
CA THR A 344 -16.15 -16.33 -2.00
C THR A 344 -14.70 -15.98 -1.63
N ALA A 345 -13.92 -16.95 -1.19
CA ALA A 345 -12.49 -16.78 -0.98
C ALA A 345 -11.81 -16.38 -2.30
N VAL A 346 -11.09 -15.24 -2.31
CA VAL A 346 -10.62 -14.67 -3.58
C VAL A 346 -9.67 -15.60 -4.33
N HIS A 347 -8.89 -16.42 -3.61
CA HIS A 347 -8.00 -17.41 -4.19
C HIS A 347 -8.71 -18.56 -4.94
N THR A 348 -10.03 -18.68 -4.84
CA THR A 348 -10.85 -19.62 -5.61
C THR A 348 -11.78 -18.93 -6.60
N ASN A 349 -11.72 -17.61 -6.68
CA ASN A 349 -12.65 -16.82 -7.47
C ASN A 349 -12.18 -16.64 -8.92
N TYR A 350 -12.61 -17.54 -9.79
CA TYR A 350 -12.27 -17.49 -11.22
C TYR A 350 -12.71 -16.18 -11.91
N ASP A 351 -13.89 -15.65 -11.50
CA ASP A 351 -14.40 -14.41 -12.09
C ASP A 351 -13.49 -13.20 -11.78
N ILE A 352 -12.89 -13.17 -10.59
CA ILE A 352 -11.93 -12.13 -10.20
C ILE A 352 -10.54 -12.39 -10.81
N LEU A 353 -10.01 -13.62 -10.66
CA LEU A 353 -8.61 -13.90 -11.00
C LEU A 353 -8.37 -14.15 -12.48
N THR A 354 -9.37 -14.63 -13.19
CA THR A 354 -9.25 -14.90 -14.64
C THR A 354 -10.08 -13.91 -15.45
N LYS A 355 -11.40 -13.88 -15.30
CA LYS A 355 -12.23 -13.01 -16.15
C LYS A 355 -11.90 -11.53 -15.95
N LEU A 356 -11.91 -11.04 -14.71
CA LEU A 356 -11.62 -9.62 -14.46
C LEU A 356 -10.12 -9.32 -14.68
N LEU A 357 -9.22 -9.99 -13.93
CA LEU A 357 -7.80 -9.64 -13.95
C LEU A 357 -7.13 -9.89 -15.31
N ARG A 358 -7.41 -11.04 -15.96
CA ARG A 358 -6.71 -11.44 -17.19
C ARG A 358 -7.44 -11.03 -18.45
N GLU A 359 -8.77 -11.32 -18.53
CA GLU A 359 -9.53 -11.13 -19.76
C GLU A 359 -10.00 -9.67 -19.91
N GLU A 360 -10.51 -9.06 -18.84
CA GLU A 360 -11.00 -7.67 -18.89
C GLU A 360 -9.86 -6.64 -18.77
N LEU A 361 -8.99 -6.80 -17.76
CA LEU A 361 -7.92 -5.84 -17.51
C LEU A 361 -6.62 -6.12 -18.28
N GLY A 362 -6.51 -7.28 -18.92
CA GLY A 362 -5.33 -7.65 -19.73
C GLY A 362 -4.03 -7.83 -18.94
N PHE A 363 -4.08 -8.10 -17.62
CA PHE A 363 -2.89 -8.21 -16.81
C PHE A 363 -2.02 -9.42 -17.19
N GLY A 364 -0.84 -9.18 -17.75
CA GLY A 364 0.11 -10.20 -18.21
C GLY A 364 1.19 -10.62 -17.21
N GLY A 365 1.21 -10.03 -16.00
CA GLY A 365 2.22 -10.29 -14.96
C GLY A 365 1.90 -11.46 -14.03
N ILE A 366 2.71 -11.64 -12.98
CA ILE A 366 2.57 -12.72 -12.00
C ILE A 366 1.42 -12.43 -11.03
N ALA A 367 0.52 -13.40 -10.82
CA ALA A 367 -0.42 -13.41 -9.70
C ALA A 367 0.13 -14.34 -8.60
N VAL A 368 0.60 -13.75 -7.51
CA VAL A 368 1.12 -14.49 -6.34
C VAL A 368 0.09 -14.46 -5.22
N THR A 369 0.01 -15.54 -4.44
CA THR A 369 -0.81 -15.54 -3.21
C THR A 369 -0.17 -14.66 -2.14
N ASP A 370 -0.93 -14.28 -1.12
CA ASP A 370 -0.39 -13.84 0.15
C ASP A 370 -0.01 -15.07 1.01
N TRP A 371 0.44 -14.86 2.25
CA TRP A 371 1.04 -15.83 3.16
C TRP A 371 0.14 -17.04 3.45
N GLU A 372 0.52 -18.23 2.95
CA GLU A 372 -0.17 -19.52 3.12
C GLU A 372 -1.64 -19.56 2.66
N ASP A 373 -2.07 -18.67 1.79
CA ASP A 373 -3.50 -18.49 1.49
C ASP A 373 -4.12 -19.69 0.79
N ILE A 374 -3.36 -20.45 0.01
CA ILE A 374 -3.88 -21.73 -0.52
C ILE A 374 -4.24 -22.69 0.61
N TYR A 375 -3.40 -22.79 1.65
CA TYR A 375 -3.68 -23.68 2.79
C TYR A 375 -4.86 -23.18 3.62
N LYS A 376 -5.05 -21.86 3.72
CA LYS A 376 -6.18 -21.25 4.41
C LYS A 376 -7.53 -21.60 3.79
N LEU A 377 -7.60 -21.94 2.50
CA LEU A 377 -8.84 -22.43 1.89
C LEU A 377 -9.38 -23.70 2.57
N HIS A 378 -8.46 -24.56 3.01
CA HIS A 378 -8.82 -25.76 3.80
C HIS A 378 -8.96 -25.44 5.29
N HIS A 379 -7.92 -24.79 5.87
CA HIS A 379 -7.84 -24.65 7.33
C HIS A 379 -8.74 -23.55 7.88
N THR A 380 -8.92 -22.44 7.16
CA THR A 380 -9.62 -21.25 7.65
C THR A 380 -10.95 -21.03 6.95
N HIS A 381 -10.95 -20.87 5.62
CA HIS A 381 -12.15 -20.59 4.84
C HIS A 381 -13.09 -21.79 4.72
N LYS A 382 -12.59 -23.01 4.89
CA LYS A 382 -13.36 -24.26 4.84
C LYS A 382 -14.08 -24.51 3.50
N VAL A 383 -13.56 -23.94 2.42
CA VAL A 383 -14.12 -24.11 1.07
C VAL A 383 -13.52 -25.32 0.34
N ALA A 384 -12.34 -25.77 0.72
CA ALA A 384 -11.66 -26.93 0.18
C ALA A 384 -11.68 -28.10 1.19
N PRO A 385 -12.25 -29.27 0.85
CA PRO A 385 -12.28 -30.45 1.74
C PRO A 385 -10.91 -30.96 2.14
N THR A 386 -9.92 -30.84 1.25
CA THR A 386 -8.52 -31.25 1.49
C THR A 386 -7.55 -30.15 1.01
N LEU A 387 -6.29 -30.21 1.45
CA LEU A 387 -5.23 -29.33 0.93
C LEU A 387 -5.03 -29.52 -0.59
N LYS A 388 -5.23 -30.72 -1.10
CA LYS A 388 -5.12 -31.02 -2.53
C LYS A 388 -6.22 -30.31 -3.34
N ASP A 389 -7.46 -30.30 -2.81
CA ASP A 389 -8.56 -29.55 -3.41
C ASP A 389 -8.27 -28.03 -3.37
N ALA A 390 -7.67 -27.53 -2.29
CA ALA A 390 -7.26 -26.13 -2.17
C ALA A 390 -6.25 -25.74 -3.26
N VAL A 391 -5.24 -26.57 -3.51
CA VAL A 391 -4.26 -26.37 -4.59
C VAL A 391 -4.95 -26.39 -5.95
N TYR A 392 -5.81 -27.39 -6.20
CA TYR A 392 -6.57 -27.49 -7.45
C TYR A 392 -7.39 -26.23 -7.72
N MET A 393 -8.22 -25.82 -6.76
CA MET A 393 -9.12 -24.67 -6.88
C MET A 393 -8.35 -23.39 -7.18
N SER A 394 -7.24 -23.14 -6.47
CA SER A 394 -6.45 -21.92 -6.63
C SER A 394 -5.73 -21.85 -7.99
N ILE A 395 -5.10 -22.92 -8.40
CA ILE A 395 -4.41 -22.97 -9.70
C ILE A 395 -5.43 -22.82 -10.85
N MET A 396 -6.57 -23.48 -10.76
CA MET A 396 -7.60 -23.38 -11.80
C MET A 396 -8.31 -22.02 -11.78
N ALA A 397 -8.37 -21.32 -10.66
CA ALA A 397 -8.90 -19.96 -10.60
C ALA A 397 -7.98 -18.91 -11.25
N GLY A 398 -6.65 -19.14 -11.35
CA GLY A 398 -5.75 -18.20 -12.02
C GLY A 398 -4.46 -17.84 -11.28
N ILE A 399 -4.16 -18.47 -10.14
CA ILE A 399 -2.91 -18.26 -9.40
C ILE A 399 -1.70 -18.77 -10.20
N ASP A 400 -0.64 -17.97 -10.25
CA ASP A 400 0.62 -18.34 -10.90
C ASP A 400 1.70 -18.80 -9.93
N MET A 401 1.77 -18.22 -8.73
CA MET A 401 2.78 -18.57 -7.74
C MET A 401 2.16 -18.66 -6.36
N SER A 402 2.50 -19.72 -5.62
CA SER A 402 2.08 -19.91 -4.24
C SER A 402 3.18 -19.42 -3.28
N MET A 403 2.81 -18.53 -2.38
CA MET A 403 3.61 -18.20 -1.21
C MET A 403 3.35 -19.28 -0.16
N THR A 404 4.22 -20.29 -0.13
CA THR A 404 4.22 -21.39 0.83
C THR A 404 5.48 -21.33 1.67
N PRO A 405 5.51 -20.45 2.68
CA PRO A 405 6.75 -20.07 3.34
C PRO A 405 7.39 -21.21 4.15
N SER A 406 6.57 -22.15 4.63
CA SER A 406 6.96 -23.04 5.73
C SER A 406 7.23 -24.50 5.32
N ASP A 407 6.80 -24.95 4.14
CA ASP A 407 6.95 -26.34 3.68
C ASP A 407 6.86 -26.49 2.15
N PHE A 408 6.94 -27.73 1.67
CA PHE A 408 6.86 -28.07 0.24
C PHE A 408 5.60 -28.87 -0.15
N LYS A 409 4.60 -28.95 0.71
CA LYS A 409 3.37 -29.73 0.42
C LYS A 409 2.64 -29.24 -0.82
N PHE A 410 2.68 -27.93 -1.09
CA PHE A 410 2.14 -27.38 -2.34
C PHE A 410 2.74 -28.06 -3.56
N ASN A 411 4.08 -28.25 -3.57
CA ASN A 411 4.78 -28.89 -4.68
C ASN A 411 4.31 -30.34 -4.88
N ASP A 412 4.29 -31.12 -3.79
CA ASP A 412 3.90 -32.53 -3.85
C ASP A 412 2.47 -32.68 -4.35
N LEU A 413 1.53 -31.89 -3.80
CA LEU A 413 0.12 -31.95 -4.16
C LEU A 413 -0.15 -31.47 -5.60
N LEU A 414 0.57 -30.44 -6.08
CA LEU A 414 0.42 -29.97 -7.45
C LEU A 414 0.99 -30.99 -8.45
N ILE A 415 2.12 -31.61 -8.15
CA ILE A 415 2.67 -32.69 -8.98
C ILE A 415 1.71 -33.87 -9.03
N GLU A 416 1.10 -34.25 -7.90
CA GLU A 416 0.06 -35.30 -7.87
C GLU A 416 -1.12 -34.97 -8.77
N LEU A 417 -1.64 -33.75 -8.69
CA LEU A 417 -2.77 -33.30 -9.53
C LEU A 417 -2.46 -33.34 -11.03
N VAL A 418 -1.22 -33.05 -11.39
CA VAL A 418 -0.77 -33.18 -12.79
C VAL A 418 -0.67 -34.66 -13.19
N ASN A 419 -0.10 -35.51 -12.33
CA ASN A 419 0.01 -36.95 -12.62
C ASN A 419 -1.36 -37.66 -12.70
N GLU A 420 -2.37 -37.15 -11.98
CA GLU A 420 -3.76 -37.59 -12.04
C GLU A 420 -4.51 -37.03 -13.26
N GLY A 421 -3.88 -36.16 -14.05
CA GLY A 421 -4.53 -35.53 -15.21
C GLY A 421 -5.59 -34.47 -14.86
N LYS A 422 -5.70 -34.08 -13.55
CA LYS A 422 -6.65 -33.04 -13.10
C LYS A 422 -6.18 -31.62 -13.46
N ILE A 423 -4.87 -31.39 -13.51
CA ILE A 423 -4.26 -30.14 -13.99
C ILE A 423 -3.34 -30.49 -15.15
N THR A 424 -3.44 -29.77 -16.24
CA THR A 424 -2.61 -30.03 -17.43
C THR A 424 -1.22 -29.40 -17.28
N LYS A 425 -0.20 -30.01 -17.87
CA LYS A 425 1.14 -29.42 -17.95
C LYS A 425 1.08 -28.02 -18.59
N GLN A 426 0.21 -27.83 -19.57
CA GLN A 426 0.01 -26.53 -20.24
C GLN A 426 -0.43 -25.43 -19.27
N ARG A 427 -1.33 -25.74 -18.31
CA ARG A 427 -1.74 -24.75 -17.29
C ARG A 427 -0.54 -24.29 -16.44
N LEU A 428 0.36 -25.21 -16.07
CA LEU A 428 1.61 -24.84 -15.39
C LEU A 428 2.51 -23.98 -16.27
N GLN A 429 2.64 -24.33 -17.55
CA GLN A 429 3.45 -23.59 -18.51
C GLN A 429 2.97 -22.14 -18.69
N GLN A 430 1.66 -21.89 -18.64
CA GLN A 430 1.09 -20.52 -18.68
C GLN A 430 1.58 -19.69 -17.49
N SER A 431 1.55 -20.22 -16.29
CA SER A 431 2.03 -19.53 -15.08
C SER A 431 3.55 -19.30 -15.13
N VAL A 432 4.30 -20.33 -15.51
CA VAL A 432 5.76 -20.24 -15.55
C VAL A 432 6.24 -19.30 -16.66
N TYR A 433 5.51 -19.19 -17.78
CA TYR A 433 5.81 -18.18 -18.79
C TYR A 433 5.79 -16.75 -18.22
N ARG A 434 4.73 -16.38 -17.47
CA ARG A 434 4.63 -15.07 -16.81
C ARG A 434 5.77 -14.86 -15.82
N ILE A 435 6.09 -15.88 -15.02
CA ILE A 435 7.18 -15.84 -14.04
C ILE A 435 8.53 -15.61 -14.72
N LEU A 436 8.85 -16.38 -15.76
CA LEU A 436 10.12 -16.27 -16.46
C LEU A 436 10.24 -14.97 -17.27
N LYS A 437 9.12 -14.48 -17.83
CA LYS A 437 9.08 -13.18 -18.49
C LYS A 437 9.47 -12.05 -17.54
N VAL A 438 8.88 -12.02 -16.34
CA VAL A 438 9.25 -11.03 -15.30
C VAL A 438 10.71 -11.18 -14.89
N LYS A 439 11.22 -12.39 -14.67
CA LYS A 439 12.64 -12.61 -14.38
C LYS A 439 13.56 -12.06 -15.47
N LYS A 440 13.18 -12.24 -16.75
CA LYS A 440 13.92 -11.71 -17.89
C LYS A 440 13.87 -10.18 -17.93
N GLU A 441 12.71 -9.58 -17.75
CA GLU A 441 12.55 -8.12 -17.75
C GLU A 441 13.36 -7.44 -16.64
N LEU A 442 13.57 -8.10 -15.51
CA LEU A 442 14.41 -7.63 -14.42
C LEU A 442 15.92 -7.84 -14.64
N GLY A 443 16.29 -8.40 -15.81
CA GLY A 443 17.69 -8.68 -16.14
C GLY A 443 18.30 -9.84 -15.36
N LEU A 444 17.47 -10.67 -14.71
CA LEU A 444 17.96 -11.88 -14.05
C LEU A 444 18.42 -12.94 -15.06
N TRP A 445 17.80 -12.96 -16.25
CA TRP A 445 18.10 -13.91 -17.32
C TRP A 445 19.50 -13.71 -17.93
N ASP A 446 19.92 -12.48 -18.06
CA ASP A 446 21.19 -12.09 -18.71
C ASP A 446 22.38 -12.25 -17.77
N LYS A 447 22.16 -12.64 -16.53
CA LYS A 447 23.23 -12.82 -15.55
C LYS A 447 23.85 -14.21 -15.65
N PRO A 448 25.18 -14.32 -15.56
CA PRO A 448 25.82 -15.62 -15.61
C PRO A 448 25.31 -16.50 -14.46
N VAL A 449 24.97 -17.73 -14.81
CA VAL A 449 24.66 -18.79 -13.83
C VAL A 449 25.91 -19.01 -12.98
N TYR A 450 25.75 -18.97 -11.68
CA TYR A 450 26.82 -19.27 -10.72
C TYR A 450 27.04 -20.77 -10.68
N ASN A 451 28.26 -21.20 -10.76
CA ASN A 451 28.63 -22.59 -10.61
C ASN A 451 29.87 -22.66 -9.71
N SER A 452 29.76 -23.35 -8.60
CA SER A 452 30.83 -23.52 -7.61
C SER A 452 32.11 -24.11 -8.22
N LYS A 453 32.00 -24.94 -9.28
CA LYS A 453 33.12 -25.51 -10.01
C LYS A 453 33.86 -24.50 -10.91
N LYS A 454 33.31 -23.30 -11.12
CA LYS A 454 33.93 -22.23 -11.92
C LYS A 454 34.16 -20.99 -11.06
N ALA A 455 34.82 -21.12 -9.93
CA ALA A 455 35.07 -20.08 -8.92
C ALA A 455 35.57 -18.73 -9.47
N LYS A 456 36.21 -18.71 -10.64
CA LYS A 456 36.69 -17.48 -11.30
C LYS A 456 35.55 -16.55 -11.78
N LEU A 457 34.29 -16.97 -11.79
CA LEU A 457 33.15 -16.10 -12.08
C LEU A 457 32.75 -15.22 -10.86
N TYR A 458 33.19 -15.58 -9.67
CA TYR A 458 32.89 -14.85 -8.43
C TYR A 458 33.60 -13.50 -8.31
N ASP A 459 34.76 -13.33 -8.97
CA ASP A 459 35.47 -12.05 -8.99
C ASP A 459 34.64 -10.89 -9.61
N ARG A 460 33.58 -11.22 -10.33
CA ARG A 460 32.62 -10.22 -10.87
C ARG A 460 31.60 -9.70 -9.84
N PHE A 461 31.46 -10.38 -8.72
CA PHE A 461 30.62 -9.99 -7.59
C PHE A 461 31.43 -9.67 -6.34
N ASN A 462 32.60 -9.11 -6.53
CA ASN A 462 33.34 -8.54 -5.42
C ASN A 462 32.44 -7.49 -4.73
N VAL A 463 32.32 -7.59 -3.41
CA VAL A 463 31.54 -6.66 -2.58
C VAL A 463 31.90 -5.21 -2.92
N SER A 464 33.14 -4.92 -3.24
CA SER A 464 33.60 -3.62 -3.69
C SER A 464 32.95 -3.11 -5.00
N GLN A 465 32.51 -4.00 -5.89
CA GLN A 465 31.80 -3.60 -7.13
C GLN A 465 30.33 -3.23 -6.82
N PHE A 466 29.70 -3.89 -5.83
CA PHE A 466 28.39 -3.46 -5.35
C PHE A 466 28.45 -2.12 -4.62
N ASP A 467 29.52 -1.85 -3.89
CA ASP A 467 29.74 -0.54 -3.25
C ASP A 467 29.89 0.58 -4.27
N LEU A 468 30.58 0.32 -5.37
CA LEU A 468 30.70 1.27 -6.49
C LEU A 468 29.38 1.44 -7.25
N ALA A 469 28.55 0.39 -7.37
CA ALA A 469 27.26 0.44 -8.08
C ALA A 469 26.15 1.14 -7.27
N TYR A 470 26.22 1.12 -5.92
CA TYR A 470 25.16 1.66 -5.04
C TYR A 470 25.71 2.57 -3.93
N PRO A 471 26.48 3.63 -4.26
CA PRO A 471 27.10 4.50 -3.25
C PRO A 471 26.08 5.38 -2.50
N LEU A 472 24.84 5.44 -2.96
CA LEU A 472 23.80 6.28 -2.37
C LEU A 472 22.94 5.56 -1.33
N LEU A 473 23.13 4.25 -1.09
CA LEU A 473 22.40 3.53 -0.05
C LEU A 473 22.56 4.24 1.32
N GLY A 474 21.45 4.66 1.92
CA GLY A 474 21.44 5.37 3.20
C GLY A 474 22.19 6.72 3.19
N SER A 475 22.43 7.30 2.02
CA SER A 475 23.16 8.58 1.90
C SER A 475 22.36 9.77 2.43
N GLN A 476 23.06 10.87 2.70
CA GLN A 476 22.44 12.13 3.06
C GLN A 476 21.44 12.62 2.00
N ALA A 477 21.74 12.40 0.71
CA ALA A 477 20.84 12.78 -0.39
C ALA A 477 19.51 12.01 -0.32
N HIS A 478 19.52 10.73 0.04
CA HIS A 478 18.30 9.94 0.27
C HIS A 478 17.55 10.42 1.52
N SER A 479 18.25 10.70 2.62
CA SER A 479 17.66 11.27 3.85
C SER A 479 17.00 12.63 3.61
N GLU A 480 17.57 13.49 2.76
CA GLU A 480 16.98 14.78 2.40
C GLU A 480 15.63 14.63 1.68
N VAL A 481 15.50 13.64 0.80
CA VAL A 481 14.22 13.33 0.16
C VAL A 481 13.20 12.80 1.20
N ALA A 482 13.64 11.97 2.14
CA ALA A 482 12.78 11.47 3.22
C ALA A 482 12.35 12.61 4.16
N LEU A 483 13.25 13.53 4.50
CA LEU A 483 12.92 14.74 5.26
C LEU A 483 11.90 15.60 4.51
N GLN A 484 12.08 15.82 3.22
CA GLN A 484 11.12 16.58 2.41
C GLN A 484 9.76 15.90 2.38
N ALA A 485 9.71 14.58 2.25
CA ALA A 485 8.48 13.80 2.30
C ALA A 485 7.77 13.93 3.66
N ALA A 486 8.51 13.85 4.77
CA ALA A 486 7.95 14.04 6.10
C ALA A 486 7.44 15.49 6.31
N LEU A 487 8.17 16.49 5.83
CA LEU A 487 7.77 17.90 5.90
C LEU A 487 6.46 18.17 5.14
N GLU A 488 6.31 17.58 3.94
CA GLU A 488 5.12 17.78 3.11
C GLU A 488 3.92 16.93 3.56
N SER A 489 4.14 15.85 4.31
CA SER A 489 3.08 15.01 4.85
C SER A 489 2.42 15.60 6.11
N ILE A 490 3.21 16.20 7.01
CA ILE A 490 2.72 16.72 8.29
C ILE A 490 1.59 17.73 8.06
N THR A 491 0.43 17.44 8.66
CA THR A 491 -0.80 18.18 8.44
C THR A 491 -1.22 18.94 9.70
N LEU A 492 -1.32 20.26 9.60
CA LEU A 492 -1.85 21.14 10.65
C LEU A 492 -3.37 21.12 10.61
N LEU A 493 -4.00 20.42 11.56
CA LEU A 493 -5.47 20.26 11.59
C LEU A 493 -6.18 21.42 12.30
N LYS A 494 -5.53 22.01 13.30
CA LYS A 494 -6.10 23.07 14.14
C LYS A 494 -5.01 24.00 14.65
N ASN A 495 -5.28 25.31 14.66
CA ASN A 495 -4.35 26.32 15.18
C ASN A 495 -5.10 27.53 15.76
N ASN A 496 -5.70 27.35 16.93
CA ASN A 496 -6.44 28.42 17.61
C ASN A 496 -5.49 29.35 18.38
N VAL A 497 -5.88 30.59 18.53
CA VAL A 497 -5.17 31.65 19.27
C VAL A 497 -3.70 31.81 18.86
N ASN A 498 -3.41 31.56 17.56
CA ASN A 498 -2.06 31.61 17.01
C ASN A 498 -1.05 30.84 17.90
N THR A 499 -1.37 29.59 18.22
CA THR A 499 -0.51 28.72 19.04
C THR A 499 0.78 28.39 18.34
N LEU A 500 0.70 28.15 17.02
CA LEU A 500 1.81 27.88 16.10
C LEU A 500 1.92 29.00 15.06
N PRO A 501 3.13 29.29 14.54
CA PRO A 501 4.43 28.71 14.92
C PRO A 501 4.88 29.13 16.33
N LEU A 502 5.77 28.30 16.91
CA LEU A 502 6.43 28.64 18.18
C LEU A 502 7.47 29.75 17.97
N SER A 503 7.61 30.66 18.95
CA SER A 503 8.73 31.59 18.95
C SER A 503 10.05 30.88 19.24
N ASN A 504 11.16 31.41 18.76
CA ASN A 504 12.49 30.80 18.90
C ASN A 504 12.95 30.68 20.37
N ASP A 505 12.35 31.44 21.29
CA ASP A 505 12.60 31.44 22.72
C ASP A 505 11.52 30.70 23.53
N ALA A 506 10.59 30.02 22.83
CA ALA A 506 9.49 29.31 23.49
C ALA A 506 10.00 28.23 24.43
N LYS A 507 9.52 28.24 25.67
CA LYS A 507 9.73 27.15 26.61
C LYS A 507 8.63 26.11 26.49
N VAL A 508 9.04 24.90 26.13
CA VAL A 508 8.13 23.81 25.84
C VAL A 508 8.35 22.60 26.74
N TYR A 509 7.28 21.94 27.05
CA TYR A 509 7.27 20.60 27.65
C TYR A 509 6.80 19.62 26.60
N VAL A 510 7.55 18.55 26.38
CA VAL A 510 7.21 17.51 25.41
C VAL A 510 6.87 16.24 26.19
N ALA A 511 5.64 15.79 26.10
CA ALA A 511 5.13 14.65 26.87
C ALA A 511 4.26 13.74 26.01
N GLY A 512 3.87 12.59 26.55
CA GLY A 512 3.09 11.57 25.86
C GLY A 512 3.98 10.42 25.42
N ASN A 513 3.35 9.31 25.02
CA ASN A 513 4.06 8.07 24.69
C ASN A 513 4.92 8.16 23.41
N ALA A 514 4.55 9.02 22.48
CA ALA A 514 5.33 9.22 21.24
C ALA A 514 6.37 10.36 21.35
N ALA A 515 6.52 10.99 22.51
CA ALA A 515 7.43 12.12 22.66
C ALA A 515 8.89 11.76 22.38
N ASN A 516 9.34 10.59 22.84
CA ASN A 516 10.74 10.17 22.76
C ASN A 516 10.84 8.68 22.42
N ASP A 517 10.16 8.27 21.34
CA ASP A 517 10.13 6.87 20.89
C ASP A 517 10.01 6.80 19.37
N LEU A 518 11.10 6.40 18.69
CA LEU A 518 11.15 6.23 17.23
C LEU A 518 10.28 5.08 16.73
N THR A 519 10.06 4.06 17.55
CA THR A 519 9.22 2.92 17.18
C THR A 519 7.82 3.38 16.80
N LEU A 520 7.29 4.37 17.54
CA LEU A 520 5.96 4.93 17.30
C LEU A 520 5.90 5.87 16.07
N LEU A 521 7.06 6.36 15.60
CA LEU A 521 7.15 7.22 14.41
C LEU A 521 7.22 6.41 13.12
N ASN A 522 7.84 5.24 13.16
CA ASN A 522 8.07 4.41 11.98
C ASN A 522 6.90 3.45 11.70
N GLY A 523 6.27 2.91 12.73
CA GLY A 523 5.15 1.97 12.58
C GLY A 523 5.59 0.54 12.22
N ALA A 524 4.64 -0.29 11.83
CA ALA A 524 4.90 -1.63 11.32
C ALA A 524 5.63 -1.61 9.97
N TRP A 525 6.14 -2.74 9.51
CA TRP A 525 7.02 -2.85 8.34
C TRP A 525 8.27 -1.95 8.43
N SER A 526 8.78 -1.75 9.64
CA SER A 526 9.99 -0.99 9.90
C SER A 526 10.96 -1.85 10.69
N HIS A 527 12.06 -2.26 10.04
CA HIS A 527 13.10 -3.16 10.57
C HIS A 527 12.64 -4.59 10.90
N THR A 528 11.38 -4.75 11.35
CA THR A 528 10.71 -6.04 11.54
C THR A 528 9.29 -5.96 10.99
N TRP A 529 8.62 -7.09 10.78
CA TRP A 529 7.23 -7.14 10.32
C TRP A 529 6.30 -6.26 11.17
N GLN A 530 6.33 -6.40 12.50
CA GLN A 530 5.47 -5.62 13.39
C GLN A 530 6.07 -4.28 13.84
N GLY A 531 7.27 -3.92 13.35
CA GLY A 531 7.92 -2.65 13.70
C GLY A 531 8.35 -2.52 15.16
N GLY A 532 8.46 -3.65 15.89
CA GLY A 532 8.97 -3.65 17.26
C GLY A 532 10.48 -3.37 17.31
N ASP A 533 10.94 -2.72 18.40
CA ASP A 533 12.37 -2.45 18.67
C ASP A 533 13.10 -1.58 17.61
N ALA A 534 12.43 -0.61 17.00
CA ALA A 534 13.10 0.35 16.11
C ALA A 534 14.35 0.97 16.75
N ASN A 535 14.32 1.19 18.07
CA ASN A 535 15.48 1.69 18.84
C ASN A 535 16.69 0.74 18.82
N ALA A 536 16.48 -0.58 18.69
CA ALA A 536 17.56 -1.55 18.60
C ALA A 536 18.21 -1.63 17.20
N TYR A 537 17.46 -1.25 16.17
CA TYR A 537 17.88 -1.31 14.77
C TYR A 537 18.22 0.05 14.18
N GLN A 538 18.23 1.08 15.00
CA GLN A 538 18.33 2.48 14.65
C GLN A 538 19.46 2.80 13.67
N THR A 539 19.14 3.53 12.61
CA THR A 539 20.13 4.27 11.85
C THR A 539 20.69 5.37 12.76
N PRO A 540 21.99 5.46 12.96
CA PRO A 540 22.58 6.52 13.80
C PRO A 540 22.08 7.91 13.39
N ASN A 541 21.76 8.77 14.39
CA ASN A 541 21.37 10.16 14.21
C ASN A 541 19.94 10.45 13.71
N LYS A 542 18.97 9.56 13.88
CA LYS A 542 17.55 9.86 13.61
C LYS A 542 16.87 10.37 14.88
N PRO A 543 16.33 11.61 14.88
CA PRO A 543 15.77 12.21 16.09
C PRO A 543 14.35 11.76 16.37
N THR A 544 14.03 11.52 17.63
CA THR A 544 12.65 11.48 18.15
C THR A 544 12.00 12.86 18.06
N PHE A 545 10.70 12.96 18.33
CA PHE A 545 10.04 14.28 18.41
C PHE A 545 10.71 15.19 19.44
N PHE A 546 11.02 14.66 20.62
CA PHE A 546 11.70 15.43 21.67
C PHE A 546 13.08 15.92 21.22
N GLU A 547 13.88 15.05 20.65
CA GLU A 547 15.25 15.38 20.19
C GLU A 547 15.22 16.41 19.06
N GLY A 548 14.32 16.24 18.07
CA GLY A 548 14.15 17.20 16.99
C GLY A 548 13.74 18.59 17.50
N ILE A 549 12.77 18.65 18.40
CA ILE A 549 12.31 19.91 19.01
C ILE A 549 13.42 20.53 19.86
N SER A 550 14.17 19.71 20.62
CA SER A 550 15.30 20.16 21.43
C SER A 550 16.44 20.74 20.57
N SER A 551 16.69 20.13 19.40
CA SER A 551 17.67 20.65 18.42
C SER A 551 17.27 22.03 17.86
N GLU A 552 15.96 22.28 17.65
CA GLU A 552 15.47 23.53 17.09
C GLU A 552 15.33 24.69 18.11
N LEU A 553 14.87 24.40 19.33
CA LEU A 553 14.61 25.40 20.36
C LEU A 553 15.72 25.49 21.42
N GLY A 554 16.63 24.54 21.43
CA GLY A 554 17.69 24.38 22.41
C GLY A 554 17.26 23.60 23.67
N GLU A 555 18.20 22.84 24.25
CA GLU A 555 17.98 21.99 25.43
C GLU A 555 17.46 22.77 26.66
N LYS A 556 17.85 24.04 26.85
CA LYS A 556 17.39 24.88 27.96
C LYS A 556 15.90 25.23 27.87
N ASN A 557 15.35 25.21 26.66
CA ASN A 557 13.97 25.57 26.38
C ASN A 557 13.04 24.36 26.22
N THR A 558 13.61 23.15 26.12
CA THR A 558 12.85 21.92 25.86
C THR A 558 12.98 20.95 27.00
N ILE A 559 11.86 20.54 27.59
CA ILE A 559 11.82 19.68 28.79
C ILE A 559 10.99 18.45 28.49
N LEU A 560 11.57 17.28 28.65
CA LEU A 560 10.83 16.02 28.52
C LEU A 560 9.93 15.81 29.76
N GLY A 561 8.62 15.58 29.51
CA GLY A 561 7.60 15.36 30.52
C GLY A 561 6.63 16.52 30.68
N PHE A 562 5.79 16.45 31.71
CA PHE A 562 4.75 17.45 31.98
C PHE A 562 5.27 18.62 32.85
N PRO A 563 4.66 19.83 32.74
CA PRO A 563 4.95 20.93 33.62
C PRO A 563 4.69 20.58 35.10
N LYS A 564 5.68 20.84 35.97
CA LYS A 564 5.60 20.49 37.38
C LYS A 564 4.73 21.45 38.23
N LYS A 565 4.48 22.69 37.73
CA LYS A 565 3.72 23.72 38.45
C LYS A 565 2.24 23.70 38.06
N LYS A 566 1.34 23.84 39.05
CA LYS A 566 -0.11 23.95 38.80
C LYS A 566 -0.52 25.21 38.03
N LYS A 567 0.32 26.29 38.02
CA LYS A 567 0.10 27.51 37.23
C LYS A 567 1.20 27.65 36.18
N SER A 568 0.93 27.20 34.98
CA SER A 568 1.87 27.20 33.85
C SER A 568 1.29 27.94 32.61
N LYS A 569 0.64 29.09 32.82
CA LYS A 569 -0.05 29.82 31.75
C LYS A 569 0.88 30.28 30.61
N GLY A 570 2.18 30.50 30.88
CA GLY A 570 3.18 30.90 29.90
C GLY A 570 3.96 29.74 29.27
N GLU A 571 3.78 28.50 29.76
CA GLU A 571 4.50 27.32 29.28
C GLU A 571 3.64 26.53 28.26
N ILE A 572 4.22 26.12 27.16
CA ILE A 572 3.53 25.37 26.13
C ILE A 572 3.74 23.87 26.38
N LEU A 573 2.68 23.09 26.31
CA LEU A 573 2.75 21.62 26.29
C LEU A 573 2.59 21.12 24.87
N ILE A 574 3.54 20.30 24.40
CA ILE A 574 3.44 19.48 23.19
C ILE A 574 3.16 18.07 23.69
N TYR A 575 1.94 17.59 23.47
CA TYR A 575 1.50 16.26 23.91
C TYR A 575 1.44 15.33 22.72
N CYS A 576 2.42 14.40 22.65
CA CYS A 576 2.62 13.50 21.51
C CYS A 576 2.03 12.13 21.83
N ILE A 577 1.05 11.71 21.05
CA ILE A 577 0.44 10.39 21.17
C ILE A 577 0.72 9.56 19.93
N GLY A 578 0.95 8.25 20.12
CA GLY A 578 1.23 7.31 19.05
C GLY A 578 0.61 5.94 19.30
N GLU A 579 0.27 5.25 18.23
CA GLU A 579 -0.15 3.86 18.26
C GLU A 579 1.06 2.94 18.36
N LYS A 580 0.91 1.86 19.13
CA LYS A 580 1.90 0.79 19.12
C LYS A 580 1.96 0.20 17.72
N PRO A 581 3.16 0.05 17.13
CA PRO A 581 3.27 -0.55 15.80
C PRO A 581 2.59 -1.92 15.74
N ALA A 582 1.74 -2.10 14.78
CA ALA A 582 1.13 -3.38 14.47
C ALA A 582 0.49 -3.31 13.08
N THR A 583 0.53 -4.40 12.35
CA THR A 583 -0.16 -4.58 11.07
C THR A 583 -0.82 -5.95 11.02
N GLU A 584 -1.69 -6.16 10.03
CA GLU A 584 -2.43 -7.42 9.85
C GLU A 584 -3.22 -7.84 11.10
N ILE A 585 -3.46 -9.14 11.32
CA ILE A 585 -4.22 -9.64 12.48
C ILE A 585 -3.71 -9.10 13.84
N PRO A 586 -2.39 -9.02 14.10
CA PRO A 586 -1.92 -8.40 15.35
C PRO A 586 -2.30 -6.93 15.52
N GLY A 587 -2.60 -6.21 14.43
CA GLY A 587 -3.03 -4.81 14.42
C GLY A 587 -4.53 -4.60 14.54
N ASP A 588 -5.32 -5.65 14.68
CA ASP A 588 -6.76 -5.56 14.81
C ASP A 588 -7.21 -4.89 16.13
N ILE A 589 -8.14 -3.96 16.02
CA ILE A 589 -8.74 -3.25 17.16
C ILE A 589 -10.26 -3.40 17.14
N ASN A 590 -10.88 -3.22 18.30
CA ASN A 590 -12.34 -3.32 18.44
C ASN A 590 -13.06 -1.96 18.44
N ASP A 591 -12.31 -0.89 18.69
CA ASP A 591 -12.84 0.48 18.80
C ASP A 591 -11.84 1.49 18.23
N LEU A 592 -12.34 2.49 17.52
CA LEU A 592 -11.54 3.61 17.03
C LEU A 592 -11.16 4.63 18.12
N LYS A 593 -11.79 4.62 19.29
CA LYS A 593 -11.50 5.56 20.35
C LYS A 593 -10.05 5.44 20.79
N PHE A 594 -9.33 6.56 20.84
CA PHE A 594 -7.96 6.60 21.35
C PHE A 594 -7.96 6.97 22.84
N GLU A 595 -7.57 6.04 23.67
CA GLU A 595 -7.50 6.25 25.12
C GLU A 595 -6.09 6.69 25.53
N ILE A 596 -6.04 7.67 26.43
CA ILE A 596 -4.82 8.11 27.09
C ILE A 596 -4.91 7.84 28.59
N PRO A 597 -3.78 7.78 29.32
CA PRO A 597 -3.80 7.62 30.75
C PRO A 597 -4.67 8.69 31.42
N GLU A 598 -5.51 8.30 32.38
CA GLU A 598 -6.42 9.21 33.11
C GLU A 598 -5.70 10.40 33.74
N LYS A 599 -4.48 10.17 34.25
CA LYS A 599 -3.63 11.22 34.79
C LYS A 599 -3.30 12.29 33.76
N ASP A 600 -3.01 11.89 32.54
CA ASP A 600 -2.67 12.80 31.43
C ASP A 600 -3.92 13.58 31.01
N LEU A 601 -5.07 12.91 30.91
CA LEU A 601 -6.35 13.53 30.62
C LEU A 601 -6.68 14.65 31.65
N GLN A 602 -6.50 14.39 32.94
CA GLN A 602 -6.70 15.39 34.01
C GLN A 602 -5.76 16.59 33.86
N ILE A 603 -4.50 16.37 33.45
CA ILE A 603 -3.55 17.46 33.16
C ILE A 603 -4.06 18.31 32.00
N LEU A 604 -4.45 17.71 30.90
CA LEU A 604 -4.97 18.41 29.71
C LEU A 604 -6.22 19.24 30.06
N GLN A 605 -7.17 18.65 30.79
CA GLN A 605 -8.39 19.35 31.28
C GLN A 605 -8.04 20.55 32.17
N SER A 606 -7.09 20.37 33.07
CA SER A 606 -6.63 21.46 33.96
C SER A 606 -5.98 22.59 33.15
N ARG A 607 -5.15 22.27 32.18
CA ARG A 607 -4.51 23.24 31.27
C ARG A 607 -5.53 24.03 30.47
N LYS A 608 -6.54 23.35 29.92
CA LYS A 608 -7.65 24.01 29.19
C LYS A 608 -8.37 25.02 30.08
N LYS A 609 -8.72 24.62 31.33
CA LYS A 609 -9.36 25.53 32.33
C LYS A 609 -8.50 26.79 32.65
N GLN A 610 -7.18 26.67 32.54
CA GLN A 610 -6.22 27.76 32.79
C GLN A 610 -6.01 28.63 31.52
N GLY A 611 -6.55 28.26 30.35
CA GLY A 611 -6.26 28.89 29.05
C GLY A 611 -4.80 28.74 28.63
N ALA A 612 -4.13 27.66 29.05
CA ALA A 612 -2.74 27.37 28.66
C ALA A 612 -2.68 26.70 27.26
N LYS A 613 -1.68 27.09 26.47
CA LYS A 613 -1.46 26.53 25.15
C LYS A 613 -1.05 25.06 25.24
N THR A 614 -1.75 24.21 24.51
CA THR A 614 -1.46 22.79 24.38
C THR A 614 -1.53 22.40 22.90
N ILE A 615 -0.48 21.78 22.40
CA ILE A 615 -0.37 21.24 21.03
C ILE A 615 -0.49 19.73 21.13
N LEU A 616 -1.46 19.14 20.43
CA LEU A 616 -1.61 17.70 20.30
C LEU A 616 -0.90 17.25 19.02
N VAL A 617 0.04 16.31 19.14
CA VAL A 617 0.74 15.69 18.02
C VAL A 617 0.27 14.25 17.90
N LEU A 618 -0.14 13.85 16.70
CA LEU A 618 -0.75 12.55 16.39
C LEU A 618 0.19 11.73 15.51
N ALA A 619 0.85 10.72 16.08
CA ALA A 619 1.57 9.69 15.35
C ALA A 619 0.68 8.44 15.25
N LEU A 620 -0.34 8.49 14.38
CA LEU A 620 -1.41 7.49 14.31
C LEU A 620 -1.46 6.82 12.94
N ALA A 621 -1.62 5.50 12.95
CA ALA A 621 -1.68 4.65 11.76
C ALA A 621 -3.02 4.76 11.00
N ARG A 622 -4.06 5.25 11.65
CA ARG A 622 -5.44 5.34 11.15
C ARG A 622 -6.19 6.48 11.83
N PRO A 623 -7.34 6.94 11.31
CA PRO A 623 -8.11 7.99 11.98
C PRO A 623 -8.76 7.44 13.26
N ARG A 624 -8.11 7.69 14.40
CA ARG A 624 -8.63 7.34 15.74
C ARG A 624 -9.55 8.43 16.25
N ILE A 625 -10.59 8.08 16.98
CA ILE A 625 -11.50 9.05 17.60
C ILE A 625 -10.78 9.81 18.72
N ILE A 626 -10.48 11.07 18.43
CA ILE A 626 -9.76 12.01 19.32
C ILE A 626 -10.59 13.22 19.69
N THR A 627 -11.89 13.26 19.42
CA THR A 627 -12.79 14.40 19.63
C THR A 627 -12.68 14.95 21.06
N HIS A 628 -12.57 14.08 22.06
CA HIS A 628 -12.40 14.44 23.45
C HIS A 628 -11.05 15.11 23.74
N LEU A 629 -9.97 14.75 23.03
CA LEU A 629 -8.63 15.35 23.14
C LEU A 629 -8.53 16.63 22.32
N ASP A 630 -9.08 16.64 21.12
CA ASP A 630 -9.11 17.80 20.24
C ASP A 630 -9.69 19.03 20.96
N THR A 631 -10.82 18.86 21.66
CA THR A 631 -11.46 19.94 22.40
C THR A 631 -10.58 20.52 23.52
N LEU A 632 -9.60 19.78 24.01
CA LEU A 632 -8.70 20.20 25.10
C LEU A 632 -7.47 20.97 24.61
N CYS A 633 -7.16 20.92 23.31
CA CYS A 633 -5.92 21.44 22.73
C CYS A 633 -6.17 22.71 21.91
N THR A 634 -5.19 23.60 21.87
CA THR A 634 -5.22 24.85 21.09
C THR A 634 -4.70 24.66 19.67
N ALA A 635 -3.84 23.67 19.45
CA ALA A 635 -3.40 23.24 18.11
C ALA A 635 -3.36 21.70 18.03
N VAL A 636 -3.57 21.17 16.84
CA VAL A 636 -3.51 19.73 16.53
C VAL A 636 -2.71 19.55 15.25
N VAL A 637 -1.71 18.69 15.31
CA VAL A 637 -0.83 18.35 14.20
C VAL A 637 -0.85 16.83 13.98
N HIS A 638 -1.14 16.39 12.78
CA HIS A 638 -1.09 14.97 12.40
C HIS A 638 0.20 14.69 11.65
N THR A 639 1.02 13.79 12.18
CA THR A 639 2.26 13.38 11.54
C THR A 639 2.11 12.07 10.77
N TYR A 640 0.98 11.37 10.94
CA TYR A 640 0.80 9.99 10.50
C TYR A 640 1.90 9.11 11.12
N LEU A 641 2.58 8.31 10.30
CA LEU A 641 3.79 7.58 10.65
C LEU A 641 4.92 8.14 9.76
N PRO A 642 5.66 9.17 10.24
CA PRO A 642 6.47 10.02 9.39
C PRO A 642 7.84 9.44 8.98
N GLY A 643 8.18 8.24 9.48
CA GLY A 643 9.48 7.64 9.20
C GLY A 643 10.64 8.25 9.99
N ASP A 644 11.86 7.90 9.58
CA ASP A 644 13.10 8.25 10.28
C ASP A 644 13.33 9.76 10.44
N GLU A 645 12.88 10.57 9.49
CA GLU A 645 13.07 12.04 9.51
C GLU A 645 11.90 12.78 10.20
N GLY A 646 10.94 12.04 10.78
CA GLY A 646 9.74 12.60 11.38
C GLY A 646 9.99 13.59 12.52
N GLY A 647 10.99 13.31 13.37
CA GLY A 647 11.35 14.20 14.49
C GLY A 647 11.90 15.55 14.01
N ALA A 648 12.80 15.52 13.05
CA ALA A 648 13.37 16.73 12.43
C ALA A 648 12.31 17.53 11.66
N ALA A 649 11.43 16.83 10.92
CA ALA A 649 10.35 17.46 10.16
C ALA A 649 9.34 18.16 11.07
N LEU A 650 8.86 17.47 12.11
CA LEU A 650 7.91 18.06 13.07
C LEU A 650 8.49 19.32 13.73
N ALA A 651 9.73 19.28 14.18
CA ALA A 651 10.37 20.41 14.83
C ALA A 651 10.45 21.66 13.92
N LYS A 652 10.80 21.49 12.64
CA LYS A 652 10.83 22.57 11.65
C LYS A 652 9.43 23.16 11.38
N ILE A 653 8.40 22.31 11.34
CA ILE A 653 7.00 22.76 11.21
C ILE A 653 6.58 23.55 12.47
N LEU A 654 6.78 23.00 13.68
CA LEU A 654 6.36 23.65 14.91
C LEU A 654 7.03 25.02 15.14
N THR A 655 8.28 25.18 14.71
CA THR A 655 9.03 26.44 14.83
C THR A 655 8.80 27.41 13.67
N GLY A 656 8.03 27.02 12.65
CA GLY A 656 7.76 27.87 11.47
C GLY A 656 8.91 28.01 10.51
N LYS A 657 9.99 27.22 10.65
CA LYS A 657 11.09 27.16 9.65
C LYS A 657 10.60 26.60 8.32
N VAL A 658 9.55 25.75 8.39
CA VAL A 658 8.81 25.28 7.22
C VAL A 658 7.31 25.50 7.47
N VAL A 659 6.63 26.02 6.46
CA VAL A 659 5.19 26.24 6.50
C VAL A 659 4.48 24.90 6.21
N PRO A 660 3.51 24.44 7.04
CA PRO A 660 2.82 23.19 6.80
C PRO A 660 1.99 23.25 5.51
N SER A 661 2.01 22.16 4.74
CA SER A 661 1.31 22.06 3.45
C SER A 661 0.60 20.72 3.27
N GLY A 662 0.71 19.80 4.21
CA GLY A 662 0.01 18.52 4.17
C GLY A 662 -1.52 18.69 4.23
N LYS A 663 -2.26 17.80 3.55
CA LYS A 663 -3.72 17.76 3.59
C LYS A 663 -4.17 16.34 3.90
N LEU A 664 -5.26 16.18 4.69
CA LEU A 664 -5.79 14.87 5.05
C LEU A 664 -6.17 14.06 3.81
N PRO A 665 -5.67 12.82 3.66
CA PRO A 665 -6.07 11.92 2.58
C PRO A 665 -7.29 11.06 2.93
N PHE A 666 -7.96 11.37 4.03
CA PHE A 666 -9.17 10.71 4.52
C PHE A 666 -10.04 11.68 5.32
N THR A 667 -11.32 11.35 5.42
CA THR A 667 -12.26 12.02 6.32
C THR A 667 -11.98 11.57 7.76
N TYR A 668 -11.78 12.52 8.67
CA TYR A 668 -11.48 12.23 10.06
C TYR A 668 -12.77 12.10 10.87
N PRO A 669 -13.15 10.90 11.35
CA PRO A 669 -14.42 10.67 12.03
C PRO A 669 -14.47 11.36 13.39
N LYS A 670 -15.67 11.76 13.81
CA LYS A 670 -15.94 12.41 15.08
C LYS A 670 -16.37 11.44 16.17
N ALA A 671 -17.02 10.36 15.78
CA ALA A 671 -17.52 9.32 16.65
C ALA A 671 -17.34 7.93 16.03
N SER A 672 -17.35 6.86 16.81
CA SER A 672 -17.10 5.48 16.35
C SER A 672 -18.10 4.97 15.30
N GLY A 673 -19.28 5.56 15.21
CA GLY A 673 -20.28 5.24 14.16
C GLY A 673 -20.14 6.05 12.86
N ASP A 674 -19.24 7.04 12.83
CA ASP A 674 -19.10 7.96 11.70
C ASP A 674 -18.14 7.39 10.64
N ILE A 675 -18.44 6.21 10.09
CA ILE A 675 -17.69 5.63 8.96
C ILE A 675 -18.31 6.14 7.67
N VAL A 676 -18.17 7.42 7.40
CA VAL A 676 -18.71 8.13 6.24
C VAL A 676 -17.57 8.94 5.60
N HIS A 677 -17.49 8.88 4.28
CA HIS A 677 -16.41 9.50 3.50
C HIS A 677 -16.80 10.89 2.99
N TYR A 678 -15.83 11.64 2.44
CA TYR A 678 -16.09 12.98 1.91
C TYR A 678 -17.06 12.97 0.72
N ASP A 679 -17.09 11.89 -0.07
CA ASP A 679 -17.95 11.66 -1.22
C ASP A 679 -19.31 11.02 -0.87
N ARG A 680 -19.74 11.24 0.38
CA ARG A 680 -21.02 10.77 0.93
C ARG A 680 -22.21 11.16 0.09
N LYS A 681 -23.32 10.52 0.36
CA LYS A 681 -24.59 10.83 -0.32
C LYS A 681 -25.30 12.03 0.33
N PRO A 682 -26.13 12.78 -0.42
CA PRO A 682 -26.91 13.88 0.15
C PRO A 682 -27.77 13.48 1.36
N THR A 683 -28.27 12.24 1.37
CA THR A 683 -29.08 11.71 2.48
C THR A 683 -28.29 11.54 3.78
N GLU A 684 -26.98 11.35 3.71
CA GLU A 684 -26.10 11.23 4.87
C GLU A 684 -25.75 12.59 5.47
N ASN A 685 -25.97 13.70 4.73
CA ASN A 685 -25.65 15.07 5.15
C ASN A 685 -26.92 15.92 5.23
N ASN A 686 -27.98 15.38 5.83
CA ASN A 686 -29.29 16.02 5.86
C ASN A 686 -29.50 16.81 7.15
N ASP A 687 -28.96 18.02 7.24
CA ASP A 687 -29.16 18.95 8.37
C ASP A 687 -30.62 19.35 8.57
N VAL A 688 -31.40 19.36 7.50
CA VAL A 688 -32.82 19.71 7.54
C VAL A 688 -33.64 18.72 8.37
N ASN A 689 -33.35 17.43 8.20
CA ASN A 689 -34.08 16.35 8.90
C ASN A 689 -33.44 15.97 10.24
N PHE A 690 -32.12 16.03 10.35
CA PHE A 690 -31.38 15.54 11.52
C PHE A 690 -30.77 16.67 12.38
N GLY A 691 -30.67 17.89 11.87
CA GLY A 691 -30.14 19.07 12.57
C GLY A 691 -28.76 18.78 13.14
N LYS A 692 -28.58 19.01 14.44
CA LYS A 692 -27.32 18.75 15.13
C LYS A 692 -26.86 17.28 15.15
N ASN A 693 -27.73 16.36 14.77
CA ASN A 693 -27.42 14.92 14.66
C ASN A 693 -27.06 14.52 13.21
N ALA A 694 -27.06 15.46 12.26
CA ALA A 694 -26.54 15.23 10.93
C ALA A 694 -25.05 14.89 11.00
N TYR A 695 -24.58 14.14 10.02
CA TYR A 695 -23.18 13.76 9.97
C TYR A 695 -22.26 14.97 9.73
N HIS A 696 -21.35 15.19 10.63
CA HIS A 696 -20.30 16.19 10.51
C HIS A 696 -18.98 15.56 10.94
N PRO A 697 -17.99 15.39 10.07
CA PRO A 697 -16.69 14.85 10.45
C PRO A 697 -15.98 15.79 11.42
N LEU A 698 -14.96 15.28 12.14
CA LEU A 698 -14.08 16.13 12.92
C LEU A 698 -13.25 17.04 12.01
N TYR A 699 -12.71 16.47 10.92
CA TYR A 699 -12.04 17.18 9.82
C TYR A 699 -12.37 16.51 8.49
N ASP A 700 -12.62 17.30 7.46
CA ASP A 700 -12.91 16.78 6.12
C ASP A 700 -11.65 16.26 5.40
N PHE A 701 -11.85 15.36 4.43
CA PHE A 701 -10.84 15.04 3.41
C PHE A 701 -10.33 16.33 2.74
N GLY A 702 -9.04 16.39 2.47
CA GLY A 702 -8.39 17.57 1.88
C GLY A 702 -8.15 18.71 2.88
N HIS A 703 -8.58 18.58 4.16
CA HIS A 703 -8.33 19.57 5.19
C HIS A 703 -6.88 19.61 5.61
N GLY A 704 -6.34 20.82 5.79
CA GLY A 704 -5.02 21.12 6.32
C GLY A 704 -4.78 22.62 6.30
N LEU A 705 -4.34 23.18 7.43
CA LEU A 705 -4.07 24.59 7.61
C LEU A 705 -2.62 24.93 7.21
N SER A 706 -2.40 26.23 6.97
CA SER A 706 -1.08 26.81 6.72
C SER A 706 -0.80 27.92 7.72
N TYR A 707 0.44 28.41 7.77
CA TYR A 707 0.80 29.65 8.51
C TYR A 707 0.57 30.92 7.69
N THR A 708 0.16 30.76 6.43
CA THR A 708 -0.28 31.85 5.55
C THR A 708 -1.72 31.61 5.12
N GLN A 709 -2.28 32.53 4.34
CA GLN A 709 -3.64 32.44 3.84
C GLN A 709 -3.66 32.51 2.31
N PHE A 710 -4.58 31.74 1.70
CA PHE A 710 -4.78 31.72 0.25
C PHE A 710 -6.20 32.13 -0.08
N ALA A 711 -6.34 33.14 -0.98
CA ALA A 711 -7.59 33.53 -1.57
C ALA A 711 -7.70 32.95 -2.98
N TYR A 712 -8.90 32.52 -3.35
CA TYR A 712 -9.21 31.97 -4.66
C TYR A 712 -10.19 32.93 -5.38
N SER A 713 -9.95 33.16 -6.68
CA SER A 713 -10.80 33.99 -7.53
C SER A 713 -10.80 33.48 -8.97
N ASP A 714 -11.65 34.12 -9.80
CA ASP A 714 -11.69 33.98 -11.27
C ASP A 714 -11.83 32.53 -11.77
N LEU A 715 -12.64 31.72 -11.10
CA LEU A 715 -12.95 30.36 -11.57
C LEU A 715 -13.64 30.44 -12.93
N LYS A 716 -13.06 29.81 -13.96
CA LYS A 716 -13.59 29.71 -15.31
C LYS A 716 -13.53 28.28 -15.81
N LEU A 717 -14.56 27.90 -16.57
CA LEU A 717 -14.61 26.62 -17.26
C LEU A 717 -14.47 26.85 -18.78
N THR A 718 -13.79 25.90 -19.43
CA THR A 718 -13.73 25.81 -20.88
C THR A 718 -14.21 24.44 -21.29
N TYR A 719 -15.32 24.39 -22.02
CA TYR A 719 -15.91 23.17 -22.55
C TYR A 719 -16.68 23.53 -23.82
N THR A 720 -16.49 22.69 -24.85
CA THR A 720 -17.27 22.76 -26.08
C THR A 720 -17.94 21.40 -26.26
N ASP A 721 -19.19 21.43 -26.73
CA ASP A 721 -19.93 20.18 -27.01
C ASP A 721 -19.14 19.30 -28.00
N GLY A 722 -18.92 18.03 -27.62
CA GLY A 722 -18.09 17.09 -28.35
C GLY A 722 -16.64 16.98 -27.88
N ASP A 723 -16.18 17.86 -26.97
CA ASP A 723 -14.89 17.69 -26.32
C ASP A 723 -14.93 16.48 -25.36
N ASP A 724 -13.80 15.79 -25.20
CA ASP A 724 -13.63 14.67 -24.26
C ASP A 724 -13.16 15.13 -22.88
N HIS A 725 -12.98 16.42 -22.65
CA HIS A 725 -12.45 17.04 -21.44
C HIS A 725 -13.11 18.38 -21.12
N VAL A 726 -12.93 18.82 -19.89
CA VAL A 726 -13.23 20.19 -19.44
C VAL A 726 -11.93 20.85 -18.95
N GLY A 727 -11.72 22.11 -19.34
CA GLY A 727 -10.68 22.96 -18.79
C GLY A 727 -11.18 23.73 -17.57
N VAL A 728 -10.36 23.84 -16.54
CA VAL A 728 -10.64 24.64 -15.34
C VAL A 728 -9.51 25.61 -15.09
N THR A 729 -9.82 26.88 -14.98
CA THR A 729 -8.87 27.96 -14.67
C THR A 729 -9.26 28.59 -13.35
N VAL A 730 -8.31 28.84 -12.45
CA VAL A 730 -8.52 29.51 -11.17
C VAL A 730 -7.29 30.35 -10.79
N THR A 731 -7.53 31.53 -10.21
CA THR A 731 -6.48 32.40 -9.68
C THR A 731 -6.32 32.13 -8.18
N VAL A 732 -5.11 31.87 -7.72
CA VAL A 732 -4.78 31.68 -6.30
C VAL A 732 -3.79 32.75 -5.87
N THR A 733 -4.12 33.45 -4.80
CA THR A 733 -3.31 34.51 -4.21
C THR A 733 -2.87 34.14 -2.81
N ASN A 734 -1.59 34.14 -2.55
CA ASN A 734 -1.06 34.05 -1.19
C ASN A 734 -1.20 35.45 -0.54
N THR A 735 -2.22 35.62 0.30
CA THR A 735 -2.55 36.93 0.93
C THR A 735 -1.74 37.17 2.21
N GLY A 736 -0.94 36.21 2.65
CA GLY A 736 -0.09 36.37 3.84
C GLY A 736 1.33 36.82 3.52
N ASN A 737 2.21 36.69 4.50
CA ASN A 737 3.58 37.21 4.48
C ASN A 737 4.65 36.10 4.40
N LEU A 738 4.27 34.85 4.19
CA LEU A 738 5.19 33.72 4.08
C LEU A 738 5.00 33.04 2.73
N LYS A 739 6.09 32.72 2.07
CA LYS A 739 6.11 31.78 0.94
C LYS A 739 5.60 30.42 1.41
N ALA A 740 4.68 29.80 0.69
CA ALA A 740 4.11 28.53 1.09
C ALA A 740 3.58 27.69 -0.09
N LYS A 741 3.45 26.40 0.14
CA LYS A 741 2.78 25.47 -0.77
C LYS A 741 1.29 25.38 -0.43
N GLU A 742 0.44 25.35 -1.45
CA GLU A 742 -0.99 25.08 -1.36
C GLU A 742 -1.37 23.94 -2.29
N VAL A 743 -2.44 23.20 -1.95
CA VAL A 743 -3.02 22.16 -2.80
C VAL A 743 -4.32 22.69 -3.37
N ILE A 744 -4.32 22.97 -4.67
CA ILE A 744 -5.53 23.33 -5.41
C ILE A 744 -6.30 22.03 -5.66
N GLN A 745 -7.54 21.95 -5.18
CA GLN A 745 -8.38 20.76 -5.26
C GLN A 745 -9.62 21.11 -6.09
N VAL A 746 -9.82 20.42 -7.20
CA VAL A 746 -10.98 20.59 -8.09
C VAL A 746 -11.94 19.45 -7.84
N TYR A 747 -13.16 19.80 -7.44
CA TYR A 747 -14.23 18.85 -7.20
C TYR A 747 -15.35 19.05 -8.21
N TYR A 748 -16.14 17.99 -8.41
CA TYR A 748 -17.39 18.07 -9.15
C TYR A 748 -18.53 17.46 -8.33
N ARG A 749 -19.74 17.86 -8.65
CA ARG A 749 -20.99 17.25 -8.23
C ARG A 749 -21.88 17.11 -9.46
N ASP A 750 -22.37 15.91 -9.68
CA ASP A 750 -23.49 15.66 -10.57
C ASP A 750 -24.77 16.07 -9.84
N GLU A 751 -25.59 16.92 -10.46
CA GLU A 751 -26.77 17.45 -9.76
C GLU A 751 -27.88 16.41 -9.71
N TYR A 752 -28.04 15.60 -10.75
CA TYR A 752 -29.02 14.51 -10.85
C TYR A 752 -28.49 13.38 -11.70
N ALA A 753 -28.48 12.17 -11.17
CA ALA A 753 -28.02 10.97 -11.88
C ALA A 753 -28.96 9.77 -11.64
N SER A 754 -28.91 8.76 -12.49
CA SER A 754 -29.64 7.50 -12.37
C SER A 754 -29.19 6.66 -11.16
N VAL A 755 -28.00 6.94 -10.64
CA VAL A 755 -27.47 6.43 -9.36
C VAL A 755 -27.27 7.63 -8.43
N THR A 756 -27.74 7.54 -7.17
CA THR A 756 -27.61 8.66 -6.22
C THR A 756 -26.21 9.27 -6.24
N PRO A 757 -26.05 10.54 -6.66
CA PRO A 757 -24.76 11.19 -6.80
C PRO A 757 -24.13 11.45 -5.42
N SER A 758 -22.82 11.64 -5.41
CA SER A 758 -22.06 12.08 -4.23
C SER A 758 -22.20 13.60 -4.05
N VAL A 759 -22.10 14.09 -2.81
CA VAL A 759 -22.13 15.55 -2.53
C VAL A 759 -20.98 16.27 -3.24
N LYS A 760 -19.86 15.60 -3.44
CA LYS A 760 -18.72 16.02 -4.28
C LYS A 760 -17.78 14.84 -4.52
N LYS A 761 -17.01 14.88 -5.61
CA LYS A 761 -15.89 13.96 -5.90
C LYS A 761 -14.72 14.76 -6.43
N LEU A 762 -13.50 14.38 -6.06
CA LEU A 762 -12.27 14.98 -6.58
C LEU A 762 -12.08 14.58 -8.05
N CYS A 763 -11.78 15.54 -8.94
CA CYS A 763 -11.50 15.25 -10.36
C CYS A 763 -10.15 15.78 -10.83
N ALA A 764 -9.54 16.72 -10.10
CA ALA A 764 -8.17 17.16 -10.35
C ALA A 764 -7.56 17.79 -9.09
N PHE A 765 -6.24 17.84 -9.00
CA PHE A 765 -5.52 18.57 -7.97
C PHE A 765 -4.13 18.95 -8.47
N GLU A 766 -3.55 19.98 -7.85
CA GLU A 766 -2.17 20.40 -8.07
C GLU A 766 -1.60 20.99 -6.79
N LYS A 767 -0.35 20.62 -6.45
CA LYS A 767 0.37 21.24 -5.34
C LYS A 767 1.32 22.31 -5.90
N VAL A 768 1.11 23.54 -5.49
CA VAL A 768 1.80 24.71 -6.04
C VAL A 768 2.50 25.49 -4.94
N GLU A 769 3.59 26.20 -5.28
CA GLU A 769 4.32 27.06 -4.37
C GLU A 769 4.12 28.52 -4.76
N ILE A 770 3.70 29.38 -3.82
CA ILE A 770 3.34 30.77 -4.10
C ILE A 770 4.07 31.68 -3.10
N GLU A 771 4.82 32.65 -3.63
CA GLU A 771 5.50 33.67 -2.84
C GLU A 771 4.51 34.56 -2.08
N ALA A 772 4.95 35.15 -0.97
CA ALA A 772 4.15 36.06 -0.17
C ALA A 772 3.60 37.23 -1.01
N GLY A 773 2.31 37.47 -0.95
CA GLY A 773 1.63 38.54 -1.70
C GLY A 773 1.49 38.30 -3.21
N GLN A 774 1.96 37.18 -3.75
CA GLN A 774 1.87 36.88 -5.17
C GLN A 774 0.55 36.18 -5.52
N SER A 775 0.14 36.40 -6.77
CA SER A 775 -1.07 35.83 -7.37
C SER A 775 -0.71 35.12 -8.66
N HIS A 776 -1.17 33.90 -8.83
CA HIS A 776 -0.95 33.10 -10.04
C HIS A 776 -2.25 32.49 -10.53
N THR A 777 -2.40 32.41 -11.84
CA THR A 777 -3.51 31.72 -12.49
C THR A 777 -3.06 30.34 -12.91
N TYR A 778 -3.76 29.33 -12.42
CA TYR A 778 -3.52 27.91 -12.70
C TYR A 778 -4.55 27.37 -13.66
N ASN A 779 -4.09 26.57 -14.61
CA ASN A 779 -4.91 26.08 -15.70
C ASN A 779 -4.85 24.54 -15.72
N PHE A 780 -5.91 23.89 -15.27
CA PHE A 780 -6.16 22.49 -15.55
C PHE A 780 -6.74 22.39 -16.95
N THR A 781 -5.87 22.36 -17.96
CA THR A 781 -6.29 22.46 -19.37
C THR A 781 -7.06 21.25 -19.87
N TYR A 782 -6.89 20.11 -19.22
CA TYR A 782 -7.48 18.85 -19.64
C TYR A 782 -7.90 18.00 -18.44
N ILE A 783 -9.12 18.10 -18.00
CA ILE A 783 -9.74 17.16 -17.06
C ILE A 783 -10.66 16.25 -17.87
N PRO A 784 -10.31 14.96 -18.08
CA PRO A 784 -11.12 14.07 -18.89
C PRO A 784 -12.55 13.96 -18.37
N LEU A 785 -13.55 14.03 -19.21
CA LEU A 785 -14.96 13.84 -18.84
C LEU A 785 -15.20 12.48 -18.18
N LYS A 786 -14.38 11.47 -18.51
CA LYS A 786 -14.36 10.17 -17.82
C LYS A 786 -14.18 10.30 -16.30
N LYS A 787 -13.47 11.34 -15.81
CA LYS A 787 -13.30 11.56 -14.35
C LYS A 787 -14.57 12.07 -13.67
N LEU A 788 -15.54 12.58 -14.44
CA LEU A 788 -16.86 13.01 -13.97
C LEU A 788 -17.89 11.87 -14.06
N SER A 789 -17.52 10.74 -14.67
CA SER A 789 -18.37 9.57 -14.90
C SER A 789 -18.53 8.70 -13.66
N PHE A 790 -19.49 7.79 -13.69
CA PHE A 790 -19.73 6.81 -12.63
C PHE A 790 -20.04 5.43 -13.23
N ILE A 791 -20.02 4.39 -12.38
CA ILE A 791 -20.48 3.05 -12.75
C ILE A 791 -21.98 2.96 -12.51
N ASN A 792 -22.75 2.70 -13.57
CA ASN A 792 -24.20 2.62 -13.52
C ASN A 792 -24.70 1.27 -12.94
N LYS A 793 -26.02 1.09 -12.93
CA LYS A 793 -26.67 -0.15 -12.44
C LYS A 793 -26.33 -1.40 -13.26
N ASP A 794 -25.89 -1.24 -14.52
CA ASP A 794 -25.50 -2.32 -15.42
C ASP A 794 -23.99 -2.57 -15.40
N GLU A 795 -23.30 -2.06 -14.38
CA GLU A 795 -21.85 -2.17 -14.15
C GLU A 795 -20.96 -1.53 -15.24
N LYS A 796 -21.55 -0.63 -16.04
CA LYS A 796 -20.85 0.09 -17.10
C LYS A 796 -20.52 1.51 -16.68
N ARG A 797 -19.36 2.00 -17.11
CA ARG A 797 -18.97 3.39 -16.86
C ARG A 797 -19.64 4.32 -17.87
N MET A 798 -20.31 5.35 -17.34
CA MET A 798 -20.95 6.36 -18.16
C MET A 798 -20.91 7.74 -17.50
N LEU A 799 -20.98 8.78 -18.30
CA LEU A 799 -21.30 10.14 -17.91
C LEU A 799 -22.71 10.44 -18.46
N GLU A 800 -23.66 10.68 -17.59
CA GLU A 800 -25.02 11.03 -18.00
C GLU A 800 -25.08 12.51 -18.41
N SER A 801 -25.93 12.81 -19.36
CA SER A 801 -26.26 14.19 -19.75
C SER A 801 -26.96 14.92 -18.59
N GLY A 802 -26.62 16.18 -18.40
CA GLY A 802 -27.18 16.97 -17.30
C GLY A 802 -26.30 18.11 -16.84
N ASP A 803 -26.69 18.70 -15.71
CA ASP A 803 -25.95 19.76 -15.06
C ASP A 803 -25.01 19.23 -14.00
N PHE A 804 -23.77 19.69 -14.08
CA PHE A 804 -22.73 19.45 -13.09
C PHE A 804 -22.33 20.76 -12.42
N THR A 805 -21.85 20.69 -11.18
CA THR A 805 -21.20 21.83 -10.53
C THR A 805 -19.73 21.50 -10.31
N ILE A 806 -18.84 22.30 -10.92
CA ILE A 806 -17.39 22.25 -10.65
C ILE A 806 -17.10 23.20 -9.49
N MET A 807 -16.31 22.75 -8.52
CA MET A 807 -16.02 23.47 -7.27
C MET A 807 -14.52 23.53 -7.04
N VAL A 808 -14.03 24.73 -6.69
CA VAL A 808 -12.64 24.93 -6.24
C VAL A 808 -12.67 25.81 -5.01
N LYS A 809 -12.32 25.26 -3.86
CA LYS A 809 -12.47 25.94 -2.57
C LYS A 809 -13.92 26.40 -2.33
N ASP A 810 -14.16 27.68 -2.17
CA ASP A 810 -15.49 28.30 -1.98
C ASP A 810 -16.13 28.78 -3.29
N LEU A 811 -15.45 28.60 -4.43
CA LEU A 811 -15.93 28.97 -5.76
C LEU A 811 -16.65 27.76 -6.41
N SER A 812 -17.67 28.09 -7.22
CA SER A 812 -18.36 27.07 -8.00
C SER A 812 -18.85 27.61 -9.34
N GLN A 813 -18.90 26.74 -10.35
CA GLN A 813 -19.43 27.09 -11.68
C GLN A 813 -20.18 25.89 -12.27
N LYS A 814 -21.24 26.17 -13.03
CA LYS A 814 -22.04 25.14 -13.70
C LYS A 814 -21.37 24.68 -14.99
N LEU A 815 -21.44 23.38 -15.23
CA LEU A 815 -21.08 22.72 -16.47
C LEU A 815 -22.29 21.92 -16.96
N ASN A 816 -22.72 22.10 -18.19
CA ASN A 816 -23.78 21.28 -18.79
C ASN A 816 -23.18 20.30 -19.78
N ILE A 817 -23.52 19.01 -19.64
CA ILE A 817 -23.18 17.95 -20.57
C ILE A 817 -24.44 17.60 -21.37
N PRO A 818 -24.44 17.81 -22.69
CA PRO A 818 -25.68 17.76 -23.48
C PRO A 818 -26.13 16.33 -23.83
N SER A 819 -25.24 15.35 -23.79
CA SER A 819 -25.53 13.96 -24.17
C SER A 819 -24.77 12.95 -23.33
N ASP A 820 -25.33 11.74 -23.21
CA ASP A 820 -24.69 10.62 -22.47
C ASP A 820 -23.40 10.17 -23.19
N ILE A 821 -22.33 9.92 -22.42
CA ILE A 821 -21.05 9.41 -22.92
C ILE A 821 -20.76 8.07 -22.25
N TRP A 822 -20.43 7.06 -23.04
CA TRP A 822 -20.12 5.69 -22.58
C TRP A 822 -18.62 5.41 -22.71
N TYR A 823 -18.04 4.75 -21.69
CA TYR A 823 -16.61 4.45 -21.62
C TYR A 823 -16.36 2.94 -21.52
#